data_e683988b87b2e1e2b6870da0381e425d
#
_entry.id   e683988b87b2e1e2b6870da0381e425d
#
_cell.length_a   1.000
_cell.length_b   1.000
_cell.length_c   1.000
_cell.angle_alpha   90.00
_cell.angle_beta   90.00
_cell.angle_gamma   90.00
#
_symmetry.space_group_name_H-M   'P 1'
#
loop_
_entity.id
_entity.type
_entity.pdbx_description
1 polymer ?
#
loop_
_entity_poly.entity_id
_entity_poly.type
_entity_poly.pdbx_seq_one_letter_code
_entity_poly.pdbx_strand_id
1 'polypeptide(L)'
;MSISRTQSALLLCTAMSLLPLASPATAQDAATQADGTTTLEKIVVKGKRVKAGSAPADTPLASQTTAEDIRKKDIGSIRDLGNTTEPGVDYVDAKPGRPGGLFIRGLGGARVITLIDNIPVPYFNNFARQGQATTTLSDTSSSFDFSSLSTVDVVRGADSSRIGSGALGGALVLRTLDAEDLIGESRDWGGVAKTTYDSEDRSIGGSLAVAKKIDNTSVLFQGSYKRGNETDNKGTADIYGTRRTKPNPADTYESNLMFKIRQDLEGGHSIGLTAERYSLRNRSDMKTLQGVSVSGSTYRIGDYRGYEDTERDRVSLDYEYEAPSTDGVVDAANLSLYWTRLSKESGAGDRLTNNSLYIREDSMRNSAFGIVGGLESGFELGGVQHTVRFGGNAMTTDFSQELFANTAGSTSSSQSDMPDVNGKSLGLYIDDEIAFGNGFRLTPGLRFDSYDYDPDGSVSSNSGYRTFGLPSGNSGSRFSPKLLATYDVTPELQLFAQWSMAYRAPTINELYLNFSNVSSGYAVVGNSALNPETSNGFEIGANYASGDLTGSLTLFHNKYKDFIEQYTTSTTLFPGFGGRGNGSLFTYRNRNNVEISGVEAKVRKELANGFFAHASLAYAYGKDTDTNEFIRTVAPFKSVLGVGYAQDVWGTEFTGIFSSGMRDDKVANTFDAPGYGVFNLTGWWEPEQTKGLRIQAGVYNLFDRKYWNGVGVRDVNPNSVSTVNQPVDFYTEPGRTFKISLTQKF
;
A
#
# COMPACT_ATOMS: atom_id res chain seq x y z
N MET A 1 7.54 18.11 31.73
CA MET A 1 7.51 19.58 31.47
C MET A 1 6.48 19.81 30.37
N SER A 2 5.31 20.29 30.72
CA SER A 2 4.19 20.46 29.80
C SER A 2 4.37 21.75 29.01
N ILE A 3 4.66 21.63 27.72
CA ILE A 3 4.60 22.77 26.78
C ILE A 3 3.14 22.95 26.40
N SER A 4 2.58 24.14 26.65
CA SER A 4 1.18 24.45 26.51
C SER A 4 0.71 24.35 25.04
N ARG A 5 -0.49 23.81 24.84
CA ARG A 5 -1.18 23.59 23.54
C ARG A 5 -1.32 24.82 22.63
N THR A 6 -0.99 26.01 23.11
CA THR A 6 -1.11 27.27 22.38
C THR A 6 0.12 27.62 21.52
N GLN A 7 1.27 26.99 21.72
CA GLN A 7 2.48 27.35 20.96
C GLN A 7 2.60 26.61 19.61
N SER A 8 1.97 25.47 19.45
CA SER A 8 2.03 24.73 18.18
C SER A 8 1.13 25.34 17.07
N ALA A 9 0.08 26.05 17.44
CA ALA A 9 -0.80 26.71 16.48
C ALA A 9 -0.16 28.02 15.94
N LEU A 10 0.71 28.68 16.72
CA LEU A 10 1.37 29.92 16.30
C LEU A 10 2.50 29.67 15.28
N LEU A 11 3.14 28.50 15.29
CA LEU A 11 4.23 28.17 14.35
C LEU A 11 3.72 27.89 12.93
N LEU A 12 2.49 27.40 12.78
CA LEU A 12 1.87 27.20 11.45
C LEU A 12 1.40 28.52 10.83
N CYS A 13 0.91 29.45 11.64
CA CYS A 13 0.49 30.80 11.17
C CYS A 13 1.68 31.69 10.79
N THR A 14 2.84 31.54 11.43
CA THR A 14 4.04 32.32 11.11
C THR A 14 4.75 31.86 9.84
N ALA A 15 4.61 30.62 9.42
CA ALA A 15 5.16 30.15 8.14
C ALA A 15 4.36 30.68 6.92
N MET A 16 3.09 31.05 7.09
CA MET A 16 2.27 31.64 6.02
C MET A 16 2.45 33.14 5.84
N SER A 17 3.06 33.84 6.80
CA SER A 17 3.25 35.32 6.76
C SER A 17 4.59 35.77 6.19
N LEU A 18 5.45 34.86 5.72
CA LEU A 18 6.77 35.17 5.14
C LEU A 18 6.85 35.00 3.61
N LEU A 19 5.71 35.00 2.91
CA LEU A 19 5.73 35.12 1.45
C LEU A 19 5.97 36.58 1.08
N PRO A 20 7.09 36.93 0.44
CA PRO A 20 7.28 38.28 -0.08
C PRO A 20 6.30 38.53 -1.21
N LEU A 21 5.52 39.57 -1.12
CA LEU A 21 4.74 40.13 -2.22
C LEU A 21 5.71 40.47 -3.36
N ALA A 22 5.80 39.62 -4.36
CA ALA A 22 6.55 39.90 -5.57
C ALA A 22 5.84 41.02 -6.35
N SER A 23 6.54 42.10 -6.58
CA SER A 23 6.10 43.21 -7.43
C SER A 23 5.94 42.71 -8.88
N PRO A 24 4.94 43.16 -9.65
CA PRO A 24 4.75 42.73 -11.02
C PRO A 24 5.89 43.20 -11.92
N ALA A 25 6.64 42.26 -12.47
CA ALA A 25 7.56 42.52 -13.57
C ALA A 25 6.74 42.66 -14.84
N THR A 26 6.83 43.80 -15.49
CA THR A 26 6.27 44.06 -16.82
C THR A 26 7.04 43.25 -17.86
N ALA A 27 6.40 42.28 -18.48
CA ALA A 27 6.93 41.55 -19.64
C ALA A 27 6.60 42.33 -20.93
N GLN A 28 7.64 42.57 -21.72
CA GLN A 28 7.52 43.11 -23.07
C GLN A 28 6.98 42.03 -24.02
N ASP A 29 6.07 42.46 -24.90
CA ASP A 29 5.44 41.68 -25.94
C ASP A 29 6.43 41.07 -26.95
N ALA A 30 6.31 39.77 -27.20
CA ALA A 30 6.64 39.14 -28.44
C ALA A 30 5.44 38.31 -28.90
N ALA A 31 4.69 38.90 -29.84
CA ALA A 31 3.59 38.22 -30.49
C ALA A 31 4.11 37.08 -31.36
N THR A 32 3.70 35.87 -31.08
CA THR A 32 3.73 34.78 -32.08
C THR A 32 2.37 34.05 -32.00
N GLN A 33 1.78 33.89 -33.16
CA GLN A 33 0.43 33.36 -33.40
C GLN A 33 0.19 32.04 -32.70
N ALA A 34 -0.88 32.01 -31.95
CA ALA A 34 -1.45 30.79 -31.36
C ALA A 34 -2.20 30.04 -32.46
N ASP A 35 -1.69 28.89 -32.82
CA ASP A 35 -2.48 27.83 -33.45
C ASP A 35 -3.11 27.01 -32.32
N GLY A 36 -4.45 27.15 -32.22
CA GLY A 36 -5.21 26.60 -31.08
C GLY A 36 -5.43 25.09 -31.21
N THR A 37 -4.48 24.33 -30.71
CA THR A 37 -4.66 22.92 -30.41
C THR A 37 -4.10 22.69 -29.01
N THR A 38 -4.98 22.58 -28.03
CA THR A 38 -4.66 22.09 -26.70
C THR A 38 -4.17 20.65 -26.85
N THR A 39 -2.86 20.46 -26.88
CA THR A 39 -2.26 19.14 -26.75
C THR A 39 -2.41 18.67 -25.32
N LEU A 40 -3.46 17.90 -25.04
CA LEU A 40 -3.55 17.08 -23.84
C LEU A 40 -2.35 16.12 -23.82
N GLU A 41 -1.68 16.03 -22.68
CA GLU A 41 -0.52 15.15 -22.51
C GLU A 41 -0.86 13.73 -22.96
N LYS A 42 -0.13 13.29 -23.96
CA LYS A 42 -0.18 11.97 -24.55
C LYS A 42 0.04 10.95 -23.46
N ILE A 43 -0.95 10.09 -23.20
CA ILE A 43 -0.68 8.85 -22.47
C ILE A 43 0.30 8.07 -23.33
N VAL A 44 1.57 8.08 -22.94
CA VAL A 44 2.63 7.44 -23.68
C VAL A 44 2.47 5.94 -23.49
N VAL A 45 1.92 5.28 -24.49
CA VAL A 45 2.22 3.85 -24.70
C VAL A 45 3.71 3.80 -24.97
N LYS A 46 4.45 3.21 -24.06
CA LYS A 46 5.89 3.35 -23.94
C LYS A 46 6.64 2.87 -25.18
N GLY A 47 7.25 3.79 -25.89
CA GLY A 47 8.44 3.59 -26.70
C GLY A 47 9.61 4.48 -26.23
N LYS A 48 9.56 5.03 -24.99
CA LYS A 48 10.67 5.74 -24.37
C LYS A 48 11.35 4.84 -23.35
N ARG A 49 12.69 4.79 -23.37
CA ARG A 49 13.51 4.18 -22.32
C ARG A 49 12.98 4.58 -20.95
N VAL A 50 12.65 3.58 -20.15
CA VAL A 50 12.21 3.78 -18.77
C VAL A 50 13.44 4.12 -17.97
N LYS A 51 13.41 5.20 -17.16
CA LYS A 51 14.51 5.48 -16.22
C LYS A 51 14.78 4.24 -15.38
N ALA A 52 16.04 3.94 -15.13
CA ALA A 52 16.51 2.71 -14.49
C ALA A 52 15.77 2.39 -13.16
N GLY A 53 15.31 3.41 -12.42
CA GLY A 53 14.51 3.27 -11.19
C GLY A 53 13.07 2.77 -11.38
N SER A 54 12.54 2.66 -12.61
CA SER A 54 11.17 2.20 -12.89
C SER A 54 11.13 0.79 -13.51
N ALA A 55 12.25 0.07 -13.53
CA ALA A 55 12.39 -1.23 -14.20
C ALA A 55 11.32 -2.29 -13.78
N PRO A 56 10.88 -2.38 -12.49
CA PRO A 56 9.84 -3.33 -12.11
C PRO A 56 8.50 -3.08 -12.78
N ALA A 57 8.16 -1.82 -13.09
CA ALA A 57 6.90 -1.43 -13.69
C ALA A 57 6.91 -1.42 -15.22
N ASP A 58 8.02 -1.79 -15.86
CA ASP A 58 8.13 -1.88 -17.31
C ASP A 58 7.52 -3.18 -17.85
N THR A 59 6.20 -3.23 -17.85
CA THR A 59 5.40 -4.36 -18.29
C THR A 59 4.04 -3.86 -18.82
N PRO A 60 3.43 -4.51 -19.83
CA PRO A 60 2.09 -4.15 -20.29
C PRO A 60 0.99 -4.35 -19.23
N LEU A 61 1.29 -5.03 -18.13
CA LEU A 61 0.39 -5.28 -17.00
C LEU A 61 0.48 -4.19 -15.92
N ALA A 62 1.39 -3.24 -16.03
CA ALA A 62 1.49 -2.11 -15.12
C ALA A 62 0.57 -0.97 -15.54
N SER A 63 -0.04 -0.33 -14.57
CA SER A 63 -0.70 0.96 -14.75
C SER A 63 -0.04 2.00 -13.89
N GLN A 64 0.27 3.15 -14.48
CA GLN A 64 0.96 4.25 -13.83
C GLN A 64 -0.02 5.37 -13.49
N THR A 65 0.11 5.91 -12.28
CA THR A 65 -0.51 7.16 -11.83
C THR A 65 0.61 8.15 -11.54
N THR A 66 0.68 9.22 -12.30
CA THR A 66 1.74 10.24 -12.20
C THR A 66 1.49 11.22 -11.05
N ALA A 67 2.52 12.01 -10.65
CA ALA A 67 2.34 13.10 -9.70
C ALA A 67 1.27 14.11 -10.17
N GLU A 68 1.14 14.32 -11.46
CA GLU A 68 0.10 15.17 -12.03
C GLU A 68 -1.29 14.57 -11.84
N ASP A 69 -1.46 13.26 -12.09
CA ASP A 69 -2.72 12.55 -11.81
C ASP A 69 -3.07 12.56 -10.32
N ILE A 70 -2.07 12.34 -9.44
CA ILE A 70 -2.24 12.41 -7.99
C ILE A 70 -2.79 13.79 -7.58
N ARG A 71 -2.24 14.86 -8.16
CA ARG A 71 -2.70 16.23 -7.90
C ARG A 71 -4.06 16.52 -8.52
N LYS A 72 -4.25 16.18 -9.81
CA LYS A 72 -5.50 16.48 -10.55
C LYS A 72 -6.71 15.73 -10.01
N LYS A 73 -6.53 14.51 -9.52
CA LYS A 73 -7.60 13.66 -8.96
C LYS A 73 -7.67 13.71 -7.43
N ASP A 74 -6.80 14.52 -6.81
CA ASP A 74 -6.69 14.69 -5.36
C ASP A 74 -6.54 13.36 -4.60
N ILE A 75 -5.69 12.46 -5.14
CA ILE A 75 -5.38 11.17 -4.57
C ILE A 75 -4.50 11.39 -3.35
N GLY A 76 -4.96 11.01 -2.17
CA GLY A 76 -4.21 11.11 -0.91
C GLY A 76 -4.11 9.79 -0.17
N SER A 77 -4.69 8.71 -0.73
CA SER A 77 -4.68 7.38 -0.12
C SER A 77 -4.77 6.26 -1.18
N ILE A 78 -4.42 5.04 -0.78
CA ILE A 78 -4.62 3.84 -1.63
C ILE A 78 -6.12 3.65 -1.92
N ARG A 79 -7.01 4.00 -0.98
CA ARG A 79 -8.46 3.98 -1.20
C ARG A 79 -8.88 4.92 -2.32
N ASP A 80 -8.36 6.16 -2.35
CA ASP A 80 -8.62 7.11 -3.44
C ASP A 80 -8.15 6.54 -4.78
N LEU A 81 -6.95 5.92 -4.81
CA LEU A 81 -6.42 5.26 -5.99
C LEU A 81 -7.38 4.18 -6.52
N GLY A 82 -7.86 3.28 -5.65
CA GLY A 82 -8.82 2.22 -6.00
C GLY A 82 -10.21 2.71 -6.40
N ASN A 83 -10.62 3.90 -5.96
CA ASN A 83 -11.91 4.49 -6.27
C ASN A 83 -11.87 5.44 -7.48
N THR A 84 -10.69 5.73 -8.02
CA THR A 84 -10.54 6.66 -9.16
C THR A 84 -9.91 6.01 -10.38
N THR A 85 -8.72 5.41 -10.24
CA THR A 85 -7.93 4.93 -11.38
C THR A 85 -7.75 3.42 -11.42
N GLU A 86 -7.79 2.75 -10.25
CA GLU A 86 -7.38 1.36 -10.10
C GLU A 86 -8.46 0.49 -9.43
N PRO A 87 -9.60 0.19 -10.08
CA PRO A 87 -10.73 -0.50 -9.45
C PRO A 87 -10.42 -1.92 -8.97
N GLY A 88 -9.35 -2.56 -9.46
CA GLY A 88 -8.85 -3.85 -8.97
C GLY A 88 -7.94 -3.76 -7.75
N VAL A 89 -7.68 -2.53 -7.26
CA VAL A 89 -6.96 -2.26 -6.02
C VAL A 89 -7.96 -1.90 -4.95
N ASP A 90 -7.98 -2.65 -3.87
CA ASP A 90 -8.84 -2.39 -2.72
C ASP A 90 -7.99 -2.10 -1.49
N TYR A 91 -8.43 -1.15 -0.69
CA TYR A 91 -7.85 -0.88 0.62
C TYR A 91 -8.93 -1.02 1.69
N VAL A 92 -8.62 -1.81 2.70
CA VAL A 92 -9.48 -2.04 3.85
C VAL A 92 -8.89 -1.32 5.05
N ASP A 93 -9.66 -0.44 5.67
CA ASP A 93 -9.23 0.17 6.93
C ASP A 93 -9.22 -0.87 8.04
N ALA A 94 -8.21 -0.77 8.87
CA ALA A 94 -8.16 -1.55 10.08
C ALA A 94 -9.31 -1.16 11.03
N LYS A 95 -9.97 -2.17 11.59
CA LYS A 95 -11.04 -2.01 12.58
C LYS A 95 -10.72 -2.89 13.79
N PRO A 96 -11.26 -2.64 14.99
CA PRO A 96 -11.05 -3.50 16.13
C PRO A 96 -11.26 -4.99 15.80
N GLY A 97 -10.23 -5.81 16.02
CA GLY A 97 -10.25 -7.24 15.70
C GLY A 97 -10.18 -7.62 14.22
N ARG A 98 -9.98 -6.64 13.32
CA ARG A 98 -9.92 -6.88 11.88
C ARG A 98 -8.75 -6.14 11.25
N PRO A 99 -7.78 -6.88 10.68
CA PRO A 99 -6.65 -6.27 10.01
C PRO A 99 -7.11 -5.54 8.74
N GLY A 100 -6.59 -4.34 8.58
CA GLY A 100 -6.66 -3.59 7.32
C GLY A 100 -5.50 -3.93 6.40
N GLY A 101 -5.50 -3.34 5.22
CA GLY A 101 -4.39 -3.43 4.28
C GLY A 101 -4.79 -3.36 2.81
N LEU A 102 -3.76 -3.47 1.98
CA LEU A 102 -3.85 -3.43 0.53
C LEU A 102 -4.21 -4.81 -0.04
N PHE A 103 -5.13 -4.83 -1.02
CA PHE A 103 -5.50 -6.01 -1.80
C PHE A 103 -5.42 -5.71 -3.29
N ILE A 104 -4.83 -6.62 -4.05
CA ILE A 104 -4.83 -6.63 -5.52
C ILE A 104 -5.38 -7.99 -5.97
N ARG A 105 -6.44 -7.98 -6.78
CA ARG A 105 -7.11 -9.21 -7.27
C ARG A 105 -7.52 -10.18 -6.17
N GLY A 106 -7.83 -9.65 -4.98
CA GLY A 106 -8.22 -10.45 -3.81
C GLY A 106 -7.08 -11.04 -3.00
N LEU A 107 -5.85 -10.81 -3.38
CA LEU A 107 -4.68 -11.15 -2.59
C LEU A 107 -4.20 -9.92 -1.82
N GLY A 108 -3.93 -10.08 -0.54
CA GLY A 108 -3.49 -9.00 0.34
C GLY A 108 -2.42 -9.46 1.32
N GLY A 109 -2.01 -8.55 2.18
CA GLY A 109 -0.93 -8.77 3.13
C GLY A 109 0.40 -9.02 2.42
N ALA A 110 1.16 -9.98 2.88
CA ALA A 110 2.48 -10.32 2.33
C ALA A 110 2.46 -10.87 0.88
N ARG A 111 1.29 -10.99 0.25
CA ARG A 111 1.13 -11.43 -1.14
C ARG A 111 1.10 -10.27 -2.14
N VAL A 112 1.15 -9.04 -1.64
CA VAL A 112 1.33 -7.83 -2.43
C VAL A 112 2.53 -7.09 -1.87
N ILE A 113 3.54 -6.85 -2.69
CA ILE A 113 4.74 -6.15 -2.26
C ILE A 113 4.62 -4.64 -2.52
N THR A 114 5.08 -3.84 -1.59
CA THR A 114 5.27 -2.40 -1.79
C THR A 114 6.76 -2.09 -1.91
N LEU A 115 7.15 -1.44 -3.00
CA LEU A 115 8.51 -0.96 -3.24
C LEU A 115 8.51 0.57 -3.24
N ILE A 116 9.47 1.21 -2.58
CA ILE A 116 9.71 2.66 -2.64
C ILE A 116 11.13 2.88 -3.19
N ASP A 117 11.24 3.47 -4.37
CA ASP A 117 12.51 3.61 -5.11
C ASP A 117 13.25 2.27 -5.23
N ASN A 118 12.53 1.19 -5.59
CA ASN A 118 12.96 -0.21 -5.67
C ASN A 118 13.34 -0.89 -4.34
N ILE A 119 13.28 -0.19 -3.22
CA ILE A 119 13.56 -0.74 -1.89
C ILE A 119 12.27 -1.33 -1.31
N PRO A 120 12.24 -2.62 -0.93
CA PRO A 120 11.06 -3.24 -0.37
C PRO A 120 10.71 -2.67 1.01
N VAL A 121 9.42 -2.37 1.21
CA VAL A 121 8.87 -2.02 2.52
C VAL A 121 8.67 -3.32 3.30
N PRO A 122 9.27 -3.48 4.48
CA PRO A 122 9.05 -4.67 5.29
C PRO A 122 7.57 -4.85 5.63
N TYR A 123 7.05 -6.06 5.45
CA TYR A 123 5.69 -6.40 5.82
C TYR A 123 5.69 -7.11 7.18
N PHE A 124 4.91 -6.58 8.11
CA PHE A 124 4.52 -7.33 9.31
C PHE A 124 3.14 -6.90 9.80
N ASN A 125 2.51 -7.79 10.51
CA ASN A 125 1.18 -7.64 11.03
C ASN A 125 1.13 -8.18 12.46
N ASN A 126 0.44 -7.50 13.34
CA ASN A 126 0.30 -7.89 14.74
C ASN A 126 -0.92 -8.79 14.93
N PHE A 127 -0.80 -10.09 14.66
CA PHE A 127 -1.89 -11.04 14.81
C PHE A 127 -2.12 -11.53 16.25
N ALA A 128 -1.09 -11.56 17.08
CA ALA A 128 -1.19 -12.13 18.44
C ALA A 128 -2.15 -11.35 19.35
N ARG A 129 -2.48 -10.14 18.95
CA ARG A 129 -3.27 -9.20 19.75
C ARG A 129 -4.62 -8.84 19.16
N GLN A 130 -5.11 -9.61 18.21
CA GLN A 130 -6.48 -9.43 17.73
C GLN A 130 -7.46 -9.51 18.91
N GLY A 131 -8.11 -8.39 19.22
CA GLY A 131 -9.26 -8.39 20.09
C GLY A 131 -9.20 -7.45 21.26
N GLN A 132 -8.75 -7.84 22.40
CA GLN A 132 -9.02 -7.10 23.63
C GLN A 132 -8.01 -6.02 24.00
N ALA A 133 -6.86 -5.96 23.34
CA ALA A 133 -5.76 -5.14 23.80
C ALA A 133 -5.22 -4.13 22.80
N THR A 134 -5.63 -4.20 21.53
CA THR A 134 -5.13 -3.30 20.48
C THR A 134 -6.24 -2.46 19.89
N THR A 135 -5.87 -1.28 19.43
CA THR A 135 -6.79 -0.30 18.84
C THR A 135 -7.28 -0.73 17.48
N THR A 136 -6.36 -0.96 16.60
CA THR A 136 -6.55 -1.30 15.20
C THR A 136 -5.34 -2.14 14.76
N LEU A 137 -5.49 -2.85 13.67
CA LEU A 137 -4.43 -3.69 13.11
C LEU A 137 -4.20 -3.25 11.66
N SER A 138 -3.49 -2.13 11.47
CA SER A 138 -3.00 -1.77 10.16
C SER A 138 -1.83 -2.67 9.78
N ASP A 139 -1.75 -3.08 8.53
CA ASP A 139 -0.52 -3.62 8.00
C ASP A 139 0.46 -2.48 7.65
N THR A 140 1.66 -2.83 7.23
CA THR A 140 2.71 -1.86 6.93
C THR A 140 2.77 -1.45 5.45
N SER A 141 1.88 -1.98 4.60
CA SER A 141 1.87 -1.75 3.15
C SER A 141 1.61 -0.30 2.76
N SER A 142 0.99 0.49 3.63
CA SER A 142 0.64 1.90 3.42
C SER A 142 1.52 2.89 4.18
N SER A 143 2.72 2.49 4.63
CA SER A 143 3.62 3.37 5.38
C SER A 143 4.38 4.36 4.48
N PHE A 144 3.67 5.19 3.73
CA PHE A 144 4.21 6.23 2.84
C PHE A 144 3.21 7.36 2.63
N ASP A 145 3.69 8.52 2.20
CA ASP A 145 2.88 9.71 1.93
C ASP A 145 2.77 9.97 0.42
N PHE A 146 1.54 10.08 -0.09
CA PHE A 146 1.27 10.39 -1.50
C PHE A 146 1.85 11.74 -1.95
N SER A 147 2.03 12.70 -1.05
CA SER A 147 2.60 14.01 -1.40
C SER A 147 4.11 13.96 -1.69
N SER A 148 4.78 12.88 -1.30
CA SER A 148 6.20 12.63 -1.60
C SER A 148 6.43 11.88 -2.90
N LEU A 149 5.36 11.44 -3.59
CA LEU A 149 5.47 10.55 -4.74
C LEU A 149 5.46 11.30 -6.08
N SER A 150 6.31 10.84 -6.97
CA SER A 150 6.37 11.19 -8.39
C SER A 150 5.50 10.25 -9.24
N THR A 151 5.52 8.94 -8.94
CA THR A 151 4.66 7.95 -9.58
C THR A 151 4.19 6.88 -8.61
N VAL A 152 3.00 6.37 -8.88
CA VAL A 152 2.45 5.16 -8.29
C VAL A 152 2.16 4.19 -9.43
N ASP A 153 2.91 3.11 -9.51
CA ASP A 153 2.71 2.06 -10.48
C ASP A 153 2.07 0.84 -9.81
N VAL A 154 0.94 0.41 -10.32
CA VAL A 154 0.28 -0.84 -9.92
C VAL A 154 0.65 -1.91 -10.92
N VAL A 155 1.53 -2.82 -10.54
CA VAL A 155 1.88 -4.00 -11.33
C VAL A 155 0.98 -5.14 -10.89
N ARG A 156 0.21 -5.68 -11.81
CA ARG A 156 -0.73 -6.76 -11.54
C ARG A 156 -0.17 -8.10 -11.97
N GLY A 157 -0.71 -9.16 -11.35
CA GLY A 157 -0.36 -10.51 -11.71
C GLY A 157 0.74 -11.12 -10.86
N ALA A 158 0.85 -12.43 -10.98
CA ALA A 158 1.79 -13.24 -10.25
C ALA A 158 3.16 -13.23 -10.95
N ASP A 159 3.83 -12.08 -10.95
CA ASP A 159 5.11 -11.88 -11.63
C ASP A 159 6.21 -11.45 -10.65
N SER A 160 7.02 -12.41 -10.21
CA SER A 160 8.22 -12.14 -9.40
C SER A 160 9.44 -11.76 -10.23
N SER A 161 9.39 -11.81 -11.57
CA SER A 161 10.59 -11.78 -12.42
C SER A 161 11.51 -10.57 -12.20
N ARG A 162 10.96 -9.37 -11.99
CA ARG A 162 11.75 -8.17 -11.67
C ARG A 162 11.46 -7.61 -10.29
N ILE A 163 10.26 -7.91 -9.76
CA ILE A 163 9.76 -7.34 -8.50
C ILE A 163 10.36 -8.09 -7.31
N GLY A 164 10.42 -9.41 -7.38
CA GLY A 164 10.95 -10.26 -6.32
C GLY A 164 9.89 -11.06 -5.58
N SER A 165 10.34 -11.72 -4.51
CA SER A 165 9.50 -12.53 -3.63
C SER A 165 8.36 -11.71 -3.02
N GLY A 166 7.14 -12.27 -2.99
CA GLY A 166 5.95 -11.63 -2.43
C GLY A 166 4.95 -11.10 -3.46
N ALA A 167 5.30 -11.00 -4.74
CA ALA A 167 4.41 -10.51 -5.78
C ALA A 167 3.47 -11.61 -6.32
N LEU A 168 2.66 -12.23 -5.46
CA LEU A 168 1.66 -13.22 -5.87
C LEU A 168 0.39 -12.57 -6.42
N GLY A 169 -0.05 -11.46 -5.82
CA GLY A 169 -1.18 -10.63 -6.28
C GLY A 169 -0.74 -9.49 -7.18
N GLY A 170 0.52 -9.09 -7.05
CA GLY A 170 1.09 -7.94 -7.73
C GLY A 170 1.96 -7.10 -6.82
N ALA A 171 2.28 -5.89 -7.27
CA ALA A 171 3.09 -4.94 -6.52
C ALA A 171 2.57 -3.50 -6.65
N LEU A 172 2.82 -2.73 -5.61
CA LEU A 172 2.76 -1.27 -5.62
C LEU A 172 4.19 -0.75 -5.72
N VAL A 173 4.56 -0.18 -6.86
CA VAL A 173 5.89 0.37 -7.11
C VAL A 173 5.80 1.88 -7.06
N LEU A 174 6.44 2.47 -6.05
CA LEU A 174 6.39 3.89 -5.75
C LEU A 174 7.72 4.53 -6.09
N ARG A 175 7.70 5.62 -6.82
CA ARG A 175 8.86 6.49 -7.02
C ARG A 175 8.63 7.78 -6.26
N THR A 176 9.57 8.17 -5.43
CA THR A 176 9.52 9.44 -4.72
C THR A 176 9.94 10.59 -5.63
N LEU A 177 9.53 11.83 -5.28
CA LEU A 177 9.88 13.04 -6.03
C LEU A 177 11.40 13.18 -6.17
N ASP A 178 11.80 13.62 -7.35
CA ASP A 178 13.15 14.09 -7.66
C ASP A 178 13.13 15.58 -8.06
N ALA A 179 14.30 16.22 -8.06
CA ALA A 179 14.41 17.64 -8.40
C ALA A 179 13.81 17.95 -9.79
N GLU A 180 13.98 17.05 -10.75
CA GLU A 180 13.45 17.16 -12.10
C GLU A 180 11.91 17.16 -12.16
N ASP A 181 11.23 16.55 -11.18
CA ASP A 181 9.77 16.55 -11.11
C ASP A 181 9.19 17.94 -10.71
N LEU A 182 10.04 18.81 -10.16
CA LEU A 182 9.68 20.14 -9.65
C LEU A 182 10.27 21.29 -10.46
N ILE A 183 11.46 21.11 -11.03
CA ILE A 183 12.19 22.16 -11.74
C ILE A 183 11.77 22.10 -13.23
N GLY A 184 11.21 23.18 -13.73
CA GLY A 184 10.87 23.29 -15.17
C GLY A 184 12.11 23.53 -16.04
N GLU A 185 12.03 23.26 -17.35
CA GLU A 185 13.13 23.27 -18.33
C GLU A 185 13.97 24.57 -18.35
N SER A 186 13.40 25.71 -17.98
CA SER A 186 14.05 27.02 -18.04
C SER A 186 14.41 27.61 -16.67
N ARG A 187 14.36 26.81 -15.62
CA ARG A 187 14.57 27.24 -14.23
C ARG A 187 15.63 26.40 -13.56
N ASP A 188 16.23 26.96 -12.51
CA ASP A 188 17.16 26.27 -11.62
C ASP A 188 16.53 25.90 -10.28
N TRP A 189 15.25 26.24 -10.08
CA TRP A 189 14.49 25.90 -8.90
C TRP A 189 13.00 25.75 -9.21
N GLY A 190 12.30 25.03 -8.36
CA GLY A 190 10.85 24.84 -8.46
C GLY A 190 10.29 24.20 -7.21
N GLY A 191 8.96 24.21 -7.10
CA GLY A 191 8.33 23.61 -5.96
C GLY A 191 6.81 23.47 -6.11
N VAL A 192 6.24 22.74 -5.14
CA VAL A 192 4.80 22.57 -4.99
C VAL A 192 4.42 22.63 -3.52
N ALA A 193 3.41 23.42 -3.21
CA ALA A 193 2.77 23.45 -1.89
C ALA A 193 1.32 23.01 -2.03
N LYS A 194 0.84 22.17 -1.11
CA LYS A 194 -0.57 21.71 -1.09
C LYS A 194 -1.12 21.84 0.32
N THR A 195 -2.39 22.27 0.44
CA THR A 195 -3.16 22.19 1.68
C THR A 195 -4.49 21.53 1.39
N THR A 196 -4.93 20.61 2.27
CA THR A 196 -6.16 19.85 2.10
C THR A 196 -6.96 19.85 3.40
N TYR A 197 -8.28 20.01 3.29
CA TYR A 197 -9.25 19.68 4.32
C TYR A 197 -10.14 18.55 3.83
N ASP A 198 -10.34 17.53 4.66
CA ASP A 198 -11.24 16.42 4.40
C ASP A 198 -12.21 16.22 5.57
N SER A 199 -13.50 16.23 5.28
CA SER A 199 -14.53 16.05 6.31
C SER A 199 -14.75 14.59 6.68
N GLU A 200 -14.19 13.63 5.93
CA GLU A 200 -14.31 12.19 6.20
C GLU A 200 -13.70 11.81 7.56
N ASP A 201 -12.55 12.36 7.84
CA ASP A 201 -11.81 12.22 9.10
C ASP A 201 -11.57 13.58 9.79
N ARG A 202 -12.24 14.63 9.35
CA ARG A 202 -12.09 16.02 9.83
C ARG A 202 -10.61 16.46 9.82
N SER A 203 -9.86 15.96 8.85
CA SER A 203 -8.43 16.25 8.76
C SER A 203 -8.12 17.56 8.07
N ILE A 204 -7.02 18.16 8.51
CA ILE A 204 -6.31 19.21 7.80
C ILE A 204 -4.86 18.77 7.60
N GLY A 205 -4.37 18.93 6.37
CA GLY A 205 -3.01 18.57 6.02
C GLY A 205 -2.36 19.63 5.15
N GLY A 206 -1.03 19.64 5.16
CA GLY A 206 -0.22 20.47 4.28
C GLY A 206 1.05 19.75 3.87
N SER A 207 1.51 20.02 2.66
CA SER A 207 2.79 19.52 2.14
C SER A 207 3.52 20.61 1.36
N LEU A 208 4.83 20.54 1.37
CA LEU A 208 5.74 21.41 0.62
C LEU A 208 6.86 20.55 0.04
N ALA A 209 7.12 20.67 -1.24
CA ALA A 209 8.31 20.14 -1.88
C ALA A 209 9.01 21.27 -2.65
N VAL A 210 10.32 21.41 -2.45
CA VAL A 210 11.15 22.43 -3.11
C VAL A 210 12.42 21.77 -3.60
N ALA A 211 12.82 22.11 -4.82
CA ALA A 211 14.08 21.66 -5.39
C ALA A 211 14.86 22.82 -5.99
N LYS A 212 16.17 22.68 -5.96
CA LYS A 212 17.12 23.60 -6.60
C LYS A 212 18.24 22.83 -7.29
N LYS A 213 18.60 23.27 -8.48
CA LYS A 213 19.78 22.80 -9.21
C LYS A 213 20.84 23.89 -9.20
N ILE A 214 22.08 23.53 -8.87
CA ILE A 214 23.27 24.39 -8.88
C ILE A 214 24.30 23.61 -9.69
N ASP A 215 24.60 24.08 -10.89
CA ASP A 215 25.45 23.36 -11.86
C ASP A 215 24.96 21.92 -12.07
N ASN A 216 25.79 20.95 -11.70
CA ASN A 216 25.49 19.52 -11.80
C ASN A 216 24.95 18.91 -10.49
N THR A 217 24.68 19.73 -9.48
CA THR A 217 24.13 19.26 -8.20
C THR A 217 22.69 19.67 -8.07
N SER A 218 21.81 18.74 -7.76
CA SER A 218 20.42 19.02 -7.41
C SER A 218 20.13 18.64 -5.96
N VAL A 219 19.30 19.44 -5.31
CA VAL A 219 18.86 19.23 -3.92
C VAL A 219 17.35 19.33 -3.89
N LEU A 220 16.71 18.41 -3.20
CA LEU A 220 15.26 18.40 -2.96
C LEU A 220 14.99 18.24 -1.46
N PHE A 221 14.03 19.01 -0.99
CA PHE A 221 13.42 18.85 0.32
C PHE A 221 11.89 18.70 0.15
N GLN A 222 11.30 17.70 0.81
CA GLN A 222 9.85 17.52 0.91
C GLN A 222 9.48 17.35 2.38
N GLY A 223 8.41 18.02 2.80
CA GLY A 223 7.82 17.84 4.11
C GLY A 223 6.30 17.87 4.04
N SER A 224 5.65 17.04 4.84
CA SER A 224 4.19 17.03 5.00
C SER A 224 3.79 16.81 6.45
N TYR A 225 2.61 17.29 6.77
CA TYR A 225 1.97 17.05 8.05
C TYR A 225 0.45 17.04 7.87
N LYS A 226 -0.22 16.01 8.39
CA LYS A 226 -1.68 15.88 8.43
C LYS A 226 -2.11 15.57 9.87
N ARG A 227 -3.16 16.24 10.32
CA ARG A 227 -3.86 15.91 11.56
C ARG A 227 -5.33 15.66 11.25
N GLY A 228 -5.88 14.57 11.78
CA GLY A 228 -7.26 14.17 11.61
C GLY A 228 -7.82 13.50 12.86
N ASN A 229 -9.00 12.93 12.68
CA ASN A 229 -9.71 12.17 13.68
C ASN A 229 -10.03 10.76 13.13
N GLU A 230 -10.90 10.03 13.83
CA GLU A 230 -11.46 8.79 13.30
C GLU A 230 -12.20 9.03 11.99
N THR A 231 -12.06 8.12 11.03
CA THR A 231 -12.91 8.07 9.84
C THR A 231 -14.36 7.84 10.25
N ASP A 232 -15.26 8.68 9.77
CA ASP A 232 -16.69 8.58 10.09
C ASP A 232 -17.34 7.34 9.44
N ASN A 233 -18.51 6.95 9.93
CA ASN A 233 -19.31 5.86 9.38
C ASN A 233 -20.82 6.21 9.44
N LYS A 234 -21.67 5.27 9.02
CA LYS A 234 -23.14 5.43 9.08
C LYS A 234 -23.77 4.74 10.31
N GLY A 235 -22.97 4.36 11.30
CA GLY A 235 -23.46 3.87 12.59
C GLY A 235 -24.09 4.99 13.41
N THR A 236 -25.13 4.68 14.18
CA THR A 236 -25.91 5.68 14.94
C THR A 236 -25.78 5.54 16.46
N ALA A 237 -25.42 4.34 16.96
CA ALA A 237 -25.31 4.09 18.40
C ALA A 237 -23.99 4.65 18.95
N ASP A 238 -24.06 5.77 19.67
CA ASP A 238 -22.94 6.40 20.40
C ASP A 238 -23.01 6.01 21.89
N ILE A 239 -22.75 4.74 22.18
CA ILE A 239 -22.80 4.17 23.51
C ILE A 239 -21.45 3.53 23.88
N TYR A 240 -21.26 3.21 25.14
CA TYR A 240 -20.13 2.42 25.58
C TYR A 240 -20.36 0.91 25.41
N GLY A 241 -19.28 0.17 25.18
CA GLY A 241 -19.30 -1.28 25.06
C GLY A 241 -19.49 -1.80 23.64
N THR A 242 -19.53 -3.11 23.53
CA THR A 242 -19.45 -3.83 22.24
C THR A 242 -20.60 -3.60 21.28
N ARG A 243 -21.73 -3.04 21.75
CA ARG A 243 -22.89 -2.70 20.91
C ARG A 243 -22.82 -1.32 20.26
N ARG A 244 -21.71 -0.59 20.48
CA ARG A 244 -21.44 0.68 19.82
C ARG A 244 -21.38 0.47 18.28
N THR A 245 -22.01 1.38 17.51
CA THR A 245 -21.92 1.36 16.05
C THR A 245 -21.19 2.58 15.48
N LYS A 246 -21.00 3.67 16.26
CA LYS A 246 -20.09 4.75 15.87
C LYS A 246 -18.63 4.35 16.06
N PRO A 247 -17.69 4.87 15.28
CA PRO A 247 -16.26 4.64 15.48
C PRO A 247 -15.82 5.04 16.88
N ASN A 248 -14.74 4.46 17.36
CA ASN A 248 -14.05 4.96 18.54
C ASN A 248 -13.45 6.34 18.21
N PRO A 249 -13.68 7.38 19.03
CA PRO A 249 -13.03 8.65 18.83
C PRO A 249 -11.51 8.52 18.79
N ALA A 250 -10.87 9.14 17.81
CA ALA A 250 -9.43 9.08 17.65
C ALA A 250 -8.85 10.42 17.18
N ASP A 251 -7.60 10.67 17.58
CA ASP A 251 -6.72 11.68 16.99
C ASP A 251 -5.66 10.96 16.13
N THR A 252 -5.50 11.36 14.87
CA THR A 252 -4.49 10.84 13.95
C THR A 252 -3.51 11.94 13.57
N TYR A 253 -2.23 11.56 13.46
CA TYR A 253 -1.14 12.47 13.06
C TYR A 253 -0.26 11.73 12.08
N GLU A 254 -0.10 12.28 10.89
CA GLU A 254 0.76 11.74 9.84
C GLU A 254 1.79 12.79 9.45
N SER A 255 3.03 12.38 9.24
CA SER A 255 4.09 13.28 8.77
C SER A 255 5.10 12.52 7.90
N ASN A 256 5.64 13.20 6.91
CA ASN A 256 6.76 12.73 6.11
C ASN A 256 7.80 13.84 5.97
N LEU A 257 9.06 13.47 6.05
CA LEU A 257 10.21 14.34 5.75
C LEU A 257 11.14 13.58 4.83
N MET A 258 11.49 14.19 3.71
CA MET A 258 12.41 13.61 2.73
C MET A 258 13.42 14.66 2.28
N PHE A 259 14.66 14.23 2.18
CA PHE A 259 15.77 15.00 1.64
C PHE A 259 16.47 14.17 0.59
N LYS A 260 16.76 14.78 -0.57
CA LYS A 260 17.58 14.17 -1.62
C LYS A 260 18.66 15.16 -2.09
N ILE A 261 19.84 14.64 -2.37
CA ILE A 261 20.89 15.33 -3.10
C ILE A 261 21.39 14.41 -4.20
N ARG A 262 21.55 14.94 -5.41
CA ARG A 262 22.12 14.24 -6.56
C ARG A 262 23.23 15.07 -7.18
N GLN A 263 24.29 14.40 -7.61
CA GLN A 263 25.41 14.96 -8.33
C GLN A 263 25.52 14.24 -9.68
N ASP A 264 25.28 14.97 -10.75
CA ASP A 264 25.54 14.50 -12.11
C ASP A 264 27.04 14.64 -12.39
N LEU A 265 27.62 13.59 -12.97
CA LEU A 265 29.02 13.49 -13.34
C LEU A 265 29.14 13.37 -14.85
N GLU A 266 30.35 13.62 -15.37
CA GLU A 266 30.62 13.44 -16.80
C GLU A 266 30.43 11.98 -17.23
N GLY A 267 30.02 11.76 -18.50
CA GLY A 267 29.87 10.43 -19.05
C GLY A 267 28.56 9.72 -18.70
N GLY A 268 27.55 10.45 -18.21
CA GLY A 268 26.21 9.90 -17.94
C GLY A 268 26.07 9.24 -16.56
N HIS A 269 26.97 9.49 -15.65
CA HIS A 269 26.94 8.98 -14.27
C HIS A 269 26.23 9.96 -13.33
N SER A 270 25.50 9.45 -12.36
CA SER A 270 24.91 10.24 -11.28
C SER A 270 25.03 9.50 -9.94
N ILE A 271 25.30 10.24 -8.88
CA ILE A 271 25.36 9.73 -7.52
C ILE A 271 24.37 10.52 -6.66
N GLY A 272 23.58 9.83 -5.86
CA GLY A 272 22.56 10.44 -5.00
C GLY A 272 22.59 9.92 -3.58
N LEU A 273 22.10 10.74 -2.65
CA LEU A 273 21.77 10.36 -1.28
C LEU A 273 20.32 10.73 -1.03
N THR A 274 19.55 9.76 -0.54
CA THR A 274 18.16 9.95 -0.11
C THR A 274 18.05 9.64 1.38
N ALA A 275 17.36 10.50 2.13
CA ALA A 275 16.99 10.25 3.52
C ALA A 275 15.49 10.57 3.71
N GLU A 276 14.75 9.66 4.32
CA GLU A 276 13.32 9.80 4.52
C GLU A 276 12.89 9.28 5.89
N ARG A 277 11.96 10.00 6.52
CA ARG A 277 11.22 9.54 7.71
C ARG A 277 9.74 9.75 7.50
N TYR A 278 8.98 8.66 7.62
CA TYR A 278 7.52 8.64 7.68
C TYR A 278 7.07 8.29 9.10
N SER A 279 6.02 8.94 9.60
CA SER A 279 5.42 8.64 10.90
C SER A 279 3.90 8.78 10.83
N LEU A 280 3.20 7.76 11.30
CA LEU A 280 1.75 7.75 11.50
C LEU A 280 1.45 7.41 12.96
N ARG A 281 0.69 8.25 13.64
CA ARG A 281 0.29 8.08 15.04
C ARG A 281 -1.22 8.12 15.18
N ASN A 282 -1.78 7.16 15.89
CA ASN A 282 -3.19 7.08 16.21
C ASN A 282 -3.37 7.00 17.73
N ARG A 283 -4.30 7.78 18.26
CA ARG A 283 -4.66 7.80 19.70
C ARG A 283 -6.16 7.67 19.80
N SER A 284 -6.67 6.57 20.35
CA SER A 284 -8.09 6.22 20.39
C SER A 284 -8.66 6.16 21.79
N ASP A 285 -9.86 6.69 21.96
CA ASP A 285 -10.72 6.45 23.11
C ASP A 285 -11.55 5.17 22.83
N MET A 286 -11.18 4.06 23.48
CA MET A 286 -11.68 2.71 23.18
C MET A 286 -13.09 2.48 23.70
N LYS A 287 -14.07 3.31 23.33
CA LYS A 287 -15.46 3.24 23.81
C LYS A 287 -16.14 1.90 23.55
N THR A 288 -15.73 1.18 22.48
CA THR A 288 -16.21 -0.18 22.20
C THR A 288 -15.87 -1.20 23.29
N LEU A 289 -14.83 -0.95 24.08
CA LEU A 289 -14.37 -1.84 25.15
C LEU A 289 -14.73 -1.32 26.56
N GLN A 290 -14.97 -0.03 26.73
CA GLN A 290 -15.32 0.56 28.02
C GLN A 290 -16.64 -0.01 28.54
N GLY A 291 -16.65 -0.41 29.82
CA GLY A 291 -17.79 -1.09 30.44
C GLY A 291 -17.85 -2.60 30.15
N VAL A 292 -16.92 -3.16 29.37
CA VAL A 292 -16.86 -4.61 29.08
C VAL A 292 -16.09 -5.34 30.18
N SER A 293 -16.58 -6.53 30.56
CA SER A 293 -15.94 -7.35 31.61
C SER A 293 -14.61 -7.93 31.12
N VAL A 294 -13.62 -7.89 32.01
CA VAL A 294 -12.29 -8.47 31.81
C VAL A 294 -11.73 -8.94 33.16
N SER A 295 -11.26 -10.18 33.22
CA SER A 295 -10.56 -10.73 34.39
C SER A 295 -11.22 -10.43 35.76
N GLY A 296 -12.55 -10.59 35.86
CA GLY A 296 -13.33 -10.35 37.08
C GLY A 296 -13.62 -8.88 37.43
N SER A 297 -13.28 -7.95 36.54
CA SER A 297 -13.59 -6.53 36.65
C SER A 297 -14.12 -6.01 35.28
N THR A 298 -14.21 -4.70 35.08
CA THR A 298 -14.61 -4.12 33.83
C THR A 298 -13.66 -2.99 33.41
N TYR A 299 -13.47 -2.78 32.13
CA TYR A 299 -12.77 -1.61 31.62
C TYR A 299 -13.53 -0.35 32.05
N ARG A 300 -12.84 0.57 32.73
CA ARG A 300 -13.45 1.78 33.26
C ARG A 300 -13.94 2.68 32.14
N ILE A 301 -15.17 3.19 32.27
CA ILE A 301 -15.72 4.18 31.35
C ILE A 301 -14.95 5.51 31.51
N GLY A 302 -14.50 6.08 30.38
CA GLY A 302 -13.75 7.33 30.30
C GLY A 302 -12.22 7.16 30.34
N ASP A 303 -11.69 6.02 30.76
CA ASP A 303 -10.26 5.84 31.01
C ASP A 303 -9.57 4.89 30.00
N TYR A 304 -10.27 3.94 29.41
CA TYR A 304 -9.65 2.93 28.58
C TYR A 304 -9.30 3.47 27.17
N ARG A 305 -8.01 3.65 26.92
CA ARG A 305 -7.46 4.26 25.70
C ARG A 305 -6.51 3.31 25.00
N GLY A 306 -6.29 3.54 23.70
CA GLY A 306 -5.34 2.82 22.91
C GLY A 306 -4.54 3.74 21.99
N TYR A 307 -3.41 3.22 21.51
CA TYR A 307 -2.55 3.91 20.55
C TYR A 307 -1.93 2.95 19.54
N GLU A 308 -1.58 3.48 18.40
CA GLU A 308 -0.77 2.81 17.38
C GLU A 308 0.14 3.84 16.73
N ASP A 309 1.44 3.57 16.73
CA ASP A 309 2.48 4.38 16.10
C ASP A 309 3.22 3.51 15.07
N THR A 310 3.35 4.01 13.86
CA THR A 310 4.14 3.39 12.79
C THR A 310 5.18 4.41 12.33
N GLU A 311 6.45 4.03 12.36
CA GLU A 311 7.55 4.86 11.88
C GLU A 311 8.40 4.09 10.88
N ARG A 312 8.73 4.72 9.76
CA ARG A 312 9.65 4.18 8.76
C ARG A 312 10.77 5.19 8.50
N ASP A 313 11.99 4.75 8.70
CA ASP A 313 13.21 5.47 8.33
C ASP A 313 13.85 4.78 7.12
N ARG A 314 14.39 5.57 6.20
CA ARG A 314 15.13 5.08 5.04
C ARG A 314 16.30 6.02 4.74
N VAL A 315 17.46 5.44 4.46
CA VAL A 315 18.60 6.13 3.90
C VAL A 315 19.15 5.27 2.76
N SER A 316 19.37 5.87 1.60
CA SER A 316 20.01 5.18 0.47
C SER A 316 21.10 6.03 -0.17
N LEU A 317 22.14 5.34 -0.65
CA LEU A 317 23.14 5.86 -1.55
C LEU A 317 22.88 5.25 -2.92
N ASP A 318 22.57 6.10 -3.88
CA ASP A 318 22.07 5.71 -5.19
C ASP A 318 23.12 6.07 -6.25
N TYR A 319 23.37 5.14 -7.18
CA TYR A 319 24.17 5.35 -8.37
C TYR A 319 23.32 5.05 -9.59
N GLU A 320 23.35 5.94 -10.57
CA GLU A 320 22.67 5.76 -11.85
C GLU A 320 23.66 6.04 -12.99
N TYR A 321 23.52 5.28 -14.06
CA TYR A 321 24.29 5.46 -15.29
C TYR A 321 23.35 5.39 -16.48
N GLU A 322 23.43 6.38 -17.35
CA GLU A 322 22.79 6.38 -18.67
C GLU A 322 23.86 6.65 -19.73
N ALA A 323 24.05 5.73 -20.64
CA ALA A 323 25.07 5.84 -21.67
C ALA A 323 24.83 7.09 -22.55
N PRO A 324 25.82 7.95 -22.76
CA PRO A 324 25.68 9.13 -23.60
C PRO A 324 25.55 8.78 -25.10
N SER A 325 25.92 7.55 -25.49
CA SER A 325 25.76 7.01 -26.84
C SER A 325 25.33 5.53 -26.79
N THR A 326 24.83 5.02 -27.90
CA THR A 326 24.41 3.60 -28.04
C THR A 326 25.55 2.65 -28.42
N ASP A 327 26.79 3.12 -28.44
CA ASP A 327 27.96 2.33 -28.85
C ASP A 327 28.58 1.50 -27.70
N GLY A 328 28.07 1.71 -26.48
CA GLY A 328 28.54 1.02 -25.28
C GLY A 328 27.96 -0.37 -25.10
N VAL A 329 28.61 -1.21 -24.26
CA VAL A 329 28.09 -2.52 -23.88
C VAL A 329 26.95 -2.40 -22.86
N VAL A 330 26.94 -1.35 -22.06
CA VAL A 330 25.90 -1.08 -21.06
C VAL A 330 25.22 0.24 -21.42
N ASP A 331 23.90 0.19 -21.63
CA ASP A 331 23.09 1.37 -21.94
C ASP A 331 22.62 2.10 -20.69
N ALA A 332 22.27 1.35 -19.64
CA ALA A 332 21.83 1.90 -18.38
C ALA A 332 22.20 0.98 -17.22
N ALA A 333 22.49 1.55 -16.06
CA ALA A 333 22.65 0.80 -14.83
C ALA A 333 22.17 1.61 -13.63
N ASN A 334 21.69 0.92 -12.61
CA ASN A 334 21.33 1.51 -11.33
C ASN A 334 21.80 0.62 -10.18
N LEU A 335 22.17 1.24 -9.07
CA LEU A 335 22.56 0.55 -7.85
C LEU A 335 22.19 1.41 -6.65
N SER A 336 21.48 0.82 -5.69
CA SER A 336 21.19 1.47 -4.42
C SER A 336 21.70 0.62 -3.26
N LEU A 337 22.53 1.22 -2.42
CA LEU A 337 22.87 0.70 -1.09
C LEU A 337 21.94 1.35 -0.10
N TYR A 338 21.24 0.58 0.73
CA TYR A 338 20.25 1.17 1.61
C TYR A 338 20.26 0.58 3.02
N TRP A 339 19.82 1.41 3.94
CA TRP A 339 19.33 1.01 5.25
C TRP A 339 17.88 1.46 5.39
N THR A 340 17.03 0.58 5.92
CA THR A 340 15.66 0.92 6.28
C THR A 340 15.31 0.33 7.63
N ARG A 341 14.47 1.03 8.38
CA ARG A 341 13.90 0.56 9.63
C ARG A 341 12.41 0.86 9.62
N LEU A 342 11.61 -0.15 9.91
CA LEU A 342 10.20 -0.03 10.17
C LEU A 342 9.94 -0.44 11.61
N SER A 343 9.28 0.42 12.38
CA SER A 343 8.81 0.12 13.73
C SER A 343 7.31 0.34 13.84
N LYS A 344 6.68 -0.51 14.63
CA LYS A 344 5.27 -0.41 14.96
C LYS A 344 5.10 -0.63 16.46
N GLU A 345 4.56 0.38 17.12
CA GLU A 345 4.23 0.33 18.53
C GLU A 345 2.72 0.43 18.69
N SER A 346 2.12 -0.45 19.46
CA SER A 346 0.69 -0.40 19.72
C SER A 346 0.40 -0.81 21.16
N GLY A 347 -0.63 -0.21 21.73
CA GLY A 347 -1.01 -0.55 23.07
C GLY A 347 -2.41 -0.11 23.43
N ALA A 348 -2.92 -0.70 24.49
CA ALA A 348 -4.17 -0.27 25.11
C ALA A 348 -4.15 -0.54 26.60
N GLY A 349 -4.82 0.30 27.33
CA GLY A 349 -4.98 0.10 28.76
C GLY A 349 -5.39 1.34 29.51
N ASP A 350 -5.63 1.13 30.74
CA ASP A 350 -5.73 2.03 31.87
C ASP A 350 -6.28 1.26 33.08
N ARG A 351 -6.90 1.94 34.04
CA ARG A 351 -7.47 1.33 35.24
C ARG A 351 -8.82 0.66 34.98
N LEU A 352 -8.99 -0.50 35.56
CA LEU A 352 -10.27 -1.18 35.67
C LEU A 352 -11.16 -0.54 36.76
N THR A 353 -12.42 -0.93 36.81
CA THR A 353 -13.38 -0.41 37.80
C THR A 353 -12.97 -0.74 39.24
N ASN A 354 -12.25 -1.83 39.50
CA ASN A 354 -11.66 -2.16 40.78
C ASN A 354 -10.35 -1.39 41.06
N ASN A 355 -10.01 -0.39 40.26
CA ASN A 355 -8.81 0.44 40.33
C ASN A 355 -7.47 -0.28 40.04
N SER A 356 -7.48 -1.55 39.61
CA SER A 356 -6.27 -2.23 39.16
C SER A 356 -5.86 -1.76 37.77
N LEU A 357 -4.56 -1.80 37.46
CA LEU A 357 -4.03 -1.53 36.13
C LEU A 357 -4.31 -2.72 35.19
N TYR A 358 -4.61 -2.41 33.95
CA TYR A 358 -4.66 -3.37 32.88
C TYR A 358 -4.10 -2.70 31.61
N ILE A 359 -2.81 -2.89 31.37
CA ILE A 359 -2.06 -2.27 30.27
C ILE A 359 -1.42 -3.39 29.47
N ARG A 360 -1.45 -3.28 28.16
CA ARG A 360 -0.74 -4.12 27.20
C ARG A 360 -0.16 -3.27 26.09
N GLU A 361 1.11 -3.47 25.83
CA GLU A 361 1.89 -2.75 24.81
C GLU A 361 2.70 -3.75 24.02
N ASP A 362 2.77 -3.55 22.72
CA ASP A 362 3.49 -4.39 21.77
C ASP A 362 4.36 -3.49 20.88
N SER A 363 5.63 -3.78 20.84
CA SER A 363 6.62 -3.09 20.03
C SER A 363 7.27 -4.07 19.06
N MET A 364 7.16 -3.80 17.78
CA MET A 364 7.79 -4.57 16.71
C MET A 364 8.75 -3.68 15.93
N ARG A 365 9.91 -4.22 15.60
CA ARG A 365 10.92 -3.54 14.79
C ARG A 365 11.49 -4.48 13.75
N ASN A 366 11.68 -3.98 12.54
CA ASN A 366 12.43 -4.65 11.48
C ASN A 366 13.42 -3.65 10.89
N SER A 367 14.71 -3.94 11.00
CA SER A 367 15.78 -3.16 10.38
C SER A 367 16.42 -3.98 9.27
N ALA A 368 16.73 -3.36 8.14
CA ALA A 368 17.33 -4.02 7.00
C ALA A 368 18.48 -3.19 6.43
N PHE A 369 19.55 -3.89 6.06
CA PHE A 369 20.60 -3.38 5.18
C PHE A 369 20.56 -4.16 3.87
N GLY A 370 20.61 -3.47 2.75
CA GLY A 370 20.52 -4.14 1.47
C GLY A 370 21.16 -3.40 0.33
N ILE A 371 21.24 -4.12 -0.77
CA ILE A 371 21.67 -3.65 -2.07
C ILE A 371 20.62 -4.08 -3.09
N VAL A 372 20.25 -3.18 -3.99
CA VAL A 372 19.38 -3.47 -5.12
C VAL A 372 19.89 -2.76 -6.35
N GLY A 373 19.85 -3.40 -7.50
CA GLY A 373 20.27 -2.76 -8.74
C GLY A 373 20.07 -3.62 -9.97
N GLY A 374 20.37 -3.02 -11.12
CA GLY A 374 20.27 -3.68 -12.40
C GLY A 374 21.07 -2.95 -13.48
N LEU A 375 21.23 -3.62 -14.58
CA LEU A 375 21.83 -3.08 -15.80
C LEU A 375 21.01 -3.48 -17.02
N GLU A 376 21.08 -2.65 -18.05
CA GLU A 376 20.48 -2.87 -19.36
C GLU A 376 21.52 -2.75 -20.45
N SER A 377 21.46 -3.65 -21.43
CA SER A 377 22.35 -3.72 -22.57
C SER A 377 21.55 -4.01 -23.84
N GLY A 378 21.57 -3.11 -24.79
CA GLY A 378 20.96 -3.28 -26.11
C GLY A 378 22.01 -3.63 -27.16
N PHE A 379 21.73 -4.64 -27.98
CA PHE A 379 22.60 -5.04 -29.10
C PHE A 379 21.80 -5.70 -30.22
N GLU A 380 22.39 -5.80 -31.39
CA GLU A 380 21.83 -6.53 -32.52
C GLU A 380 22.56 -7.85 -32.74
N LEU A 381 21.81 -8.95 -32.82
CA LEU A 381 22.35 -10.27 -33.14
C LEU A 381 21.49 -10.95 -34.21
N GLY A 382 22.11 -11.30 -35.33
CA GLY A 382 21.42 -11.99 -36.42
C GLY A 382 20.30 -11.20 -37.10
N GLY A 383 20.35 -9.86 -37.04
CA GLY A 383 19.31 -8.97 -37.58
C GLY A 383 18.12 -8.77 -36.65
N VAL A 384 18.25 -9.19 -35.40
CA VAL A 384 17.23 -9.05 -34.33
C VAL A 384 17.79 -8.18 -33.23
N GLN A 385 16.99 -7.23 -32.75
CA GLN A 385 17.36 -6.36 -31.62
C GLN A 385 17.11 -7.10 -30.29
N HIS A 386 18.10 -7.08 -29.42
CA HIS A 386 18.05 -7.62 -28.07
C HIS A 386 18.20 -6.50 -27.06
N THR A 387 17.41 -6.55 -25.98
CA THR A 387 17.58 -5.72 -24.81
C THR A 387 17.65 -6.62 -23.60
N VAL A 388 18.87 -6.96 -23.18
CA VAL A 388 19.13 -7.81 -22.04
C VAL A 388 19.12 -6.96 -20.76
N ARG A 389 18.37 -7.39 -19.77
CA ARG A 389 18.33 -6.80 -18.43
C ARG A 389 18.77 -7.83 -17.41
N PHE A 390 19.70 -7.46 -16.59
CA PHE A 390 20.19 -8.28 -15.47
C PHE A 390 20.19 -7.46 -14.20
N GLY A 391 19.75 -8.04 -13.10
CA GLY A 391 19.75 -7.34 -11.82
C GLY A 391 19.43 -8.24 -10.65
N GLY A 392 19.29 -7.60 -9.50
CA GLY A 392 18.98 -8.36 -8.28
C GLY A 392 18.97 -7.50 -7.04
N ASN A 393 18.75 -8.17 -5.92
CA ASN A 393 18.79 -7.61 -4.60
C ASN A 393 19.40 -8.59 -3.61
N ALA A 394 20.10 -8.08 -2.61
CA ALA A 394 20.50 -8.84 -1.43
C ALA A 394 20.21 -8.02 -0.19
N MET A 395 19.75 -8.66 0.86
CA MET A 395 19.30 -7.96 2.07
C MET A 395 19.54 -8.83 3.30
N THR A 396 19.97 -8.20 4.39
CA THR A 396 19.93 -8.76 5.74
C THR A 396 18.88 -8.02 6.55
N THR A 397 18.13 -8.74 7.36
CA THR A 397 17.10 -8.18 8.23
C THR A 397 17.31 -8.61 9.67
N ASP A 398 16.97 -7.74 10.58
CA ASP A 398 16.93 -7.98 12.02
C ASP A 398 15.53 -7.60 12.52
N PHE A 399 14.79 -8.59 12.97
CA PHE A 399 13.43 -8.43 13.49
C PHE A 399 13.41 -8.71 14.98
N SER A 400 12.75 -7.83 15.74
CA SER A 400 12.50 -8.01 17.18
C SER A 400 11.07 -7.64 17.56
N GLN A 401 10.55 -8.30 18.58
CA GLN A 401 9.27 -7.98 19.21
C GLN A 401 9.35 -8.04 20.71
N GLU A 402 8.80 -7.03 21.37
CA GLU A 402 8.62 -7.00 22.83
C GLU A 402 7.17 -6.75 23.17
N LEU A 403 6.66 -7.56 24.09
CA LEU A 403 5.35 -7.38 24.65
C LEU A 403 5.43 -7.09 26.14
N PHE A 404 4.94 -5.92 26.52
CA PHE A 404 4.73 -5.55 27.91
C PHE A 404 3.26 -5.73 28.29
N ALA A 405 3.01 -6.39 29.42
CA ALA A 405 1.67 -6.47 30.01
C ALA A 405 1.74 -6.24 31.51
N ASN A 406 0.92 -5.32 32.02
CA ASN A 406 0.74 -5.10 33.43
C ASN A 406 -0.73 -5.33 33.77
N THR A 407 -1.00 -6.38 34.56
CA THR A 407 -2.34 -6.72 35.02
C THR A 407 -2.36 -6.72 36.55
N ALA A 408 -3.10 -5.80 37.14
CA ALA A 408 -3.23 -5.64 38.59
C ALA A 408 -1.89 -5.45 39.35
N GLY A 409 -0.91 -4.80 38.70
CA GLY A 409 0.43 -4.58 39.26
C GLY A 409 1.42 -5.73 39.03
N SER A 410 1.01 -6.79 38.35
CA SER A 410 1.87 -7.89 37.94
C SER A 410 2.27 -7.76 36.47
N THR A 411 3.57 -7.92 36.17
CA THR A 411 4.13 -7.96 34.82
C THR A 411 4.34 -9.41 34.33
N SER A 412 3.84 -10.41 35.07
CA SER A 412 4.01 -11.83 34.73
C SER A 412 3.36 -12.24 33.38
N SER A 413 2.48 -11.39 32.83
CA SER A 413 1.88 -11.60 31.52
C SER A 413 2.69 -10.98 30.37
N SER A 414 3.81 -10.30 30.67
CA SER A 414 4.73 -9.82 29.65
C SER A 414 5.43 -10.99 28.99
N GLN A 415 5.46 -11.01 27.66
CA GLN A 415 6.11 -12.07 26.89
C GLN A 415 6.46 -11.52 25.49
N SER A 416 7.51 -12.04 24.88
CA SER A 416 7.69 -11.90 23.44
C SER A 416 6.83 -12.94 22.72
N ASP A 417 5.96 -12.48 21.83
CA ASP A 417 5.11 -13.38 21.03
C ASP A 417 5.90 -13.98 19.87
N MET A 418 7.08 -13.43 19.55
CA MET A 418 8.02 -13.93 18.55
C MET A 418 9.45 -13.88 19.07
N PRO A 419 10.37 -14.74 18.58
CA PRO A 419 11.80 -14.60 18.84
C PRO A 419 12.37 -13.40 18.07
N ASP A 420 13.57 -13.00 18.42
CA ASP A 420 14.38 -12.21 17.50
C ASP A 420 14.71 -13.07 16.29
N VAL A 421 14.65 -12.51 15.08
CA VAL A 421 14.88 -13.26 13.84
C VAL A 421 15.87 -12.52 12.95
N ASN A 422 16.98 -13.21 12.69
CA ASN A 422 17.94 -12.79 11.68
C ASN A 422 17.52 -13.36 10.31
N GLY A 423 17.33 -12.49 9.34
CA GLY A 423 16.94 -12.87 7.99
C GLY A 423 18.01 -12.54 6.96
N LYS A 424 18.12 -13.35 5.94
CA LYS A 424 18.92 -13.09 4.74
C LYS A 424 18.09 -13.42 3.52
N SER A 425 18.17 -12.57 2.50
CA SER A 425 17.53 -12.85 1.22
C SER A 425 18.42 -12.41 0.06
N LEU A 426 18.32 -13.17 -1.04
CA LEU A 426 19.01 -12.93 -2.29
C LEU A 426 18.02 -13.15 -3.43
N GLY A 427 17.94 -12.20 -4.36
CA GLY A 427 17.20 -12.32 -5.60
C GLY A 427 18.08 -11.91 -6.78
N LEU A 428 18.12 -12.71 -7.83
CA LEU A 428 18.83 -12.42 -9.08
C LEU A 428 17.88 -12.66 -10.24
N TYR A 429 17.85 -11.75 -11.21
CA TYR A 429 17.03 -11.93 -12.41
C TYR A 429 17.79 -11.59 -13.69
N ILE A 430 17.34 -12.20 -14.77
CA ILE A 430 17.73 -11.89 -16.14
C ILE A 430 16.50 -11.98 -17.02
N ASP A 431 16.35 -11.05 -17.95
CA ASP A 431 15.41 -11.14 -19.07
C ASP A 431 16.02 -10.55 -20.34
N ASP A 432 15.53 -11.00 -21.51
CA ASP A 432 15.95 -10.52 -22.82
C ASP A 432 14.71 -10.17 -23.65
N GLU A 433 14.52 -8.90 -23.93
CA GLU A 433 13.48 -8.46 -24.87
C GLU A 433 14.02 -8.55 -26.31
N ILE A 434 13.51 -9.52 -27.03
CA ILE A 434 13.89 -9.83 -28.40
C ILE A 434 12.88 -9.19 -29.36
N ALA A 435 13.28 -8.14 -30.09
CA ALA A 435 12.42 -7.41 -31.02
C ALA A 435 12.70 -7.81 -32.47
N PHE A 436 11.72 -8.44 -33.13
CA PHE A 436 11.86 -9.01 -34.45
C PHE A 436 11.65 -8.00 -35.62
N GLY A 437 11.50 -6.72 -35.31
CA GLY A 437 11.37 -5.65 -36.33
C GLY A 437 10.01 -5.55 -37.04
N ASN A 438 9.08 -6.49 -36.77
CA ASN A 438 7.75 -6.58 -37.36
C ASN A 438 6.61 -6.25 -36.39
N GLY A 439 6.94 -5.56 -35.27
CA GLY A 439 6.01 -5.27 -34.17
C GLY A 439 5.91 -6.39 -33.15
N PHE A 440 6.47 -7.57 -33.41
CA PHE A 440 6.50 -8.67 -32.45
C PHE A 440 7.75 -8.62 -31.57
N ARG A 441 7.54 -8.74 -30.23
CA ARG A 441 8.60 -8.88 -29.22
C ARG A 441 8.32 -10.08 -28.34
N LEU A 442 9.38 -10.77 -27.96
CA LEU A 442 9.34 -11.91 -27.02
C LEU A 442 10.34 -11.65 -25.90
N THR A 443 9.89 -11.73 -24.67
CA THR A 443 10.72 -11.50 -23.49
C THR A 443 10.72 -12.74 -22.58
N PRO A 444 11.63 -13.71 -22.81
CA PRO A 444 11.93 -14.73 -21.81
C PRO A 444 12.64 -14.11 -20.62
N GLY A 445 12.30 -14.56 -19.43
CA GLY A 445 12.91 -14.12 -18.18
C GLY A 445 13.02 -15.23 -17.17
N LEU A 446 14.00 -15.12 -16.28
CA LEU A 446 14.23 -16.05 -15.19
C LEU A 446 14.68 -15.28 -13.96
N ARG A 447 14.09 -15.61 -12.81
CA ARG A 447 14.53 -15.11 -11.51
C ARG A 447 14.86 -16.29 -10.59
N PHE A 448 15.90 -16.11 -9.79
CA PHE A 448 16.23 -16.97 -8.65
C PHE A 448 16.06 -16.16 -7.36
N ASP A 449 15.33 -16.69 -6.39
CA ASP A 449 15.19 -16.16 -5.05
C ASP A 449 15.64 -17.19 -4.02
N SER A 450 16.27 -16.71 -2.94
CA SER A 450 16.64 -17.50 -1.78
C SER A 450 16.41 -16.68 -0.51
N TYR A 451 15.96 -17.33 0.56
CA TYR A 451 15.85 -16.74 1.88
C TYR A 451 16.31 -17.72 2.96
N ASP A 452 16.71 -17.16 4.10
CA ASP A 452 17.11 -17.89 5.29
C ASP A 452 16.71 -17.06 6.51
N TYR A 453 15.88 -17.64 7.37
CA TYR A 453 15.42 -17.04 8.62
C TYR A 453 15.86 -17.88 9.80
N ASP A 454 16.65 -17.29 10.70
CA ASP A 454 17.21 -17.92 11.88
C ASP A 454 16.63 -17.24 13.14
N PRO A 455 15.72 -17.93 13.85
CA PRO A 455 15.14 -17.42 15.09
C PRO A 455 16.15 -17.56 16.22
N ASP A 456 16.36 -16.48 16.99
CA ASP A 456 17.18 -16.45 18.20
C ASP A 456 16.30 -16.08 19.41
N GLY A 457 16.63 -16.58 20.57
CA GLY A 457 15.92 -16.23 21.80
C GLY A 457 16.05 -17.26 22.90
N SER A 458 15.69 -16.83 24.11
CA SER A 458 15.75 -17.64 25.31
C SER A 458 14.38 -18.20 25.68
N VAL A 459 14.27 -19.53 25.79
CA VAL A 459 13.06 -20.21 26.28
C VAL A 459 12.64 -19.71 27.69
N SER A 460 13.55 -19.15 28.47
CA SER A 460 13.29 -18.68 29.82
C SER A 460 12.51 -17.37 29.89
N SER A 461 12.59 -16.53 28.87
CA SER A 461 11.97 -15.20 28.83
C SER A 461 10.55 -15.18 28.25
N ASN A 462 10.12 -16.26 27.60
CA ASN A 462 8.84 -16.32 26.89
C ASN A 462 8.01 -17.53 27.34
N SER A 463 6.79 -17.29 27.84
CA SER A 463 5.90 -18.35 28.33
C SER A 463 5.40 -19.29 27.22
N GLY A 464 5.27 -18.80 25.98
CA GLY A 464 4.90 -19.62 24.83
C GLY A 464 5.97 -20.64 24.50
N TYR A 465 7.22 -20.25 24.49
CA TYR A 465 8.34 -21.16 24.22
C TYR A 465 8.53 -22.23 25.29
N ARG A 466 8.10 -22.01 26.53
CA ARG A 466 8.06 -23.04 27.55
C ARG A 466 7.12 -24.19 27.20
N THR A 467 6.04 -23.91 26.49
CA THR A 467 5.03 -24.90 26.10
C THR A 467 5.38 -25.57 24.77
N PHE A 468 5.89 -24.83 23.80
CA PHE A 468 6.05 -25.28 22.42
C PHE A 468 7.51 -25.44 21.97
N GLY A 469 8.48 -24.94 22.77
CA GLY A 469 9.90 -24.89 22.38
C GLY A 469 10.21 -23.73 21.44
N LEU A 470 11.50 -23.41 21.30
CA LEU A 470 11.98 -22.45 20.30
C LEU A 470 11.80 -23.04 18.89
N PRO A 471 11.18 -22.33 17.95
CA PRO A 471 11.01 -22.82 16.59
C PRO A 471 12.37 -22.98 15.88
N SER A 472 12.42 -23.90 14.93
CA SER A 472 13.60 -24.08 14.07
C SER A 472 13.65 -22.99 12.99
N GLY A 473 14.85 -22.70 12.47
CA GLY A 473 15.03 -21.88 11.28
C GLY A 473 14.25 -22.41 10.08
N ASN A 474 13.93 -21.51 9.16
CA ASN A 474 13.24 -21.82 7.91
C ASN A 474 13.97 -21.16 6.74
N SER A 475 14.28 -21.92 5.71
CA SER A 475 14.97 -21.44 4.51
C SER A 475 14.39 -22.06 3.26
N GLY A 476 14.59 -21.39 2.12
CA GLY A 476 14.12 -21.89 0.84
C GLY A 476 14.69 -21.13 -0.34
N SER A 477 14.55 -21.73 -1.51
CA SER A 477 14.93 -21.09 -2.77
C SER A 477 14.00 -21.50 -3.90
N ARG A 478 13.88 -20.63 -4.93
CA ARG A 478 13.02 -20.89 -6.07
C ARG A 478 13.50 -20.21 -7.34
N PHE A 479 13.29 -20.89 -8.46
CA PHE A 479 13.33 -20.28 -9.79
C PHE A 479 11.91 -19.89 -10.22
N SER A 480 11.75 -18.66 -10.71
CA SER A 480 10.51 -18.09 -11.22
C SER A 480 10.70 -17.69 -12.69
N PRO A 481 10.36 -18.56 -13.64
CA PRO A 481 10.44 -18.26 -15.07
C PRO A 481 9.26 -17.36 -15.51
N LYS A 482 9.48 -16.61 -16.60
CA LYS A 482 8.51 -15.77 -17.29
C LYS A 482 8.69 -15.87 -18.79
N LEU A 483 7.60 -15.77 -19.51
CA LEU A 483 7.59 -15.56 -20.95
C LEU A 483 6.51 -14.54 -21.29
N LEU A 484 6.92 -13.38 -21.78
CA LEU A 484 6.02 -12.34 -22.25
C LEU A 484 6.15 -12.21 -23.78
N ALA A 485 5.05 -12.25 -24.47
CA ALA A 485 4.96 -11.92 -25.90
C ALA A 485 4.12 -10.65 -26.07
N THR A 486 4.62 -9.68 -26.85
CA THR A 486 3.87 -8.49 -27.23
C THR A 486 3.86 -8.33 -28.74
N TYR A 487 2.76 -7.83 -29.28
CA TYR A 487 2.60 -7.58 -30.72
C TYR A 487 1.91 -6.25 -30.96
N ASP A 488 2.63 -5.31 -31.57
CA ASP A 488 2.08 -4.03 -31.97
C ASP A 488 1.36 -4.22 -33.33
N VAL A 489 0.03 -4.39 -33.25
CA VAL A 489 -0.84 -4.57 -34.46
C VAL A 489 -0.84 -3.29 -35.27
N THR A 490 -0.93 -2.16 -34.59
CA THR A 490 -0.74 -0.81 -35.13
C THR A 490 0.08 0.00 -34.11
N PRO A 491 0.55 1.21 -34.45
CA PRO A 491 1.22 2.07 -33.46
C PRO A 491 0.38 2.38 -32.22
N GLU A 492 -0.95 2.26 -32.30
CA GLU A 492 -1.91 2.56 -31.25
C GLU A 492 -2.36 1.31 -30.48
N LEU A 493 -2.28 0.10 -31.09
CA LEU A 493 -2.81 -1.14 -30.52
C LEU A 493 -1.70 -2.16 -30.30
N GLN A 494 -1.43 -2.46 -29.04
CA GLN A 494 -0.56 -3.53 -28.61
C GLN A 494 -1.38 -4.67 -28.01
N LEU A 495 -1.15 -5.89 -28.45
CA LEU A 495 -1.60 -7.13 -27.83
C LEU A 495 -0.47 -7.71 -26.97
N PHE A 496 -0.82 -8.41 -25.88
CA PHE A 496 0.15 -9.12 -25.08
C PHE A 496 -0.39 -10.45 -24.57
N ALA A 497 0.54 -11.38 -24.32
CA ALA A 497 0.30 -12.63 -23.64
C ALA A 497 1.48 -12.94 -22.72
N GLN A 498 1.20 -13.26 -21.47
CA GLN A 498 2.22 -13.59 -20.46
C GLN A 498 1.91 -14.91 -19.78
N TRP A 499 2.95 -15.72 -19.65
CA TRP A 499 3.02 -16.80 -18.69
C TRP A 499 4.10 -16.45 -17.65
N SER A 500 3.78 -16.60 -16.36
CA SER A 500 4.74 -16.30 -15.31
C SER A 500 4.51 -17.16 -14.06
N MET A 501 5.58 -17.38 -13.34
CA MET A 501 5.56 -17.96 -12.00
C MET A 501 5.98 -16.91 -10.98
N ALA A 502 5.37 -16.97 -9.81
CA ALA A 502 5.76 -16.14 -8.67
C ALA A 502 5.92 -16.99 -7.41
N TYR A 503 6.57 -16.40 -6.43
CA TYR A 503 7.02 -17.04 -5.22
C TYR A 503 6.89 -16.08 -4.05
N ARG A 504 6.51 -16.61 -2.88
CA ARG A 504 6.50 -15.88 -1.62
C ARG A 504 7.07 -16.75 -0.50
N ALA A 505 8.11 -16.26 0.16
CA ALA A 505 8.58 -16.83 1.42
C ALA A 505 7.49 -16.68 2.50
N PRO A 506 7.35 -17.62 3.45
CA PRO A 506 6.52 -17.42 4.62
C PRO A 506 6.98 -16.19 5.40
N THR A 507 6.06 -15.47 6.04
CA THR A 507 6.42 -14.34 6.89
C THR A 507 6.92 -14.80 8.25
N ILE A 508 7.65 -13.94 8.94
CA ILE A 508 8.13 -14.17 10.31
C ILE A 508 6.96 -14.51 11.25
N ASN A 509 5.81 -13.83 11.10
CA ASN A 509 4.61 -14.12 11.88
C ASN A 509 4.06 -15.53 11.62
N GLU A 510 4.00 -15.95 10.35
CA GLU A 510 3.50 -17.27 9.97
C GLU A 510 4.40 -18.39 10.49
N LEU A 511 5.71 -18.14 10.55
CA LEU A 511 6.71 -19.11 10.99
C LEU A 511 6.86 -19.18 12.51
N TYR A 512 6.91 -18.03 13.20
CA TYR A 512 7.50 -17.93 14.53
C TYR A 512 6.59 -17.33 15.59
N LEU A 513 5.35 -16.92 15.25
CA LEU A 513 4.39 -16.45 16.24
C LEU A 513 4.21 -17.50 17.35
N ASN A 514 4.26 -17.09 18.61
CA ASN A 514 4.21 -18.01 19.75
C ASN A 514 3.52 -17.38 20.97
N PHE A 515 2.28 -16.96 20.76
CA PHE A 515 1.46 -16.44 21.85
C PHE A 515 0.78 -17.56 22.60
N SER A 516 0.93 -17.59 23.93
CA SER A 516 0.34 -18.60 24.81
C SER A 516 -0.58 -17.98 25.85
N ASN A 517 -1.81 -18.45 25.88
CA ASN A 517 -2.77 -18.17 26.94
C ASN A 517 -3.45 -19.47 27.42
N VAL A 518 -2.62 -20.39 27.86
CA VAL A 518 -3.06 -21.75 28.25
C VAL A 518 -4.01 -21.74 29.45
N SER A 519 -3.93 -20.73 30.33
CA SER A 519 -4.88 -20.53 31.41
C SER A 519 -6.30 -20.23 30.94
N SER A 520 -6.43 -19.64 29.75
CA SER A 520 -7.71 -19.41 29.07
C SER A 520 -8.01 -20.46 28.01
N GLY A 521 -7.24 -21.54 27.94
CA GLY A 521 -7.47 -22.69 27.07
C GLY A 521 -7.13 -22.49 25.60
N TYR A 522 -6.27 -21.53 25.23
CA TYR A 522 -5.85 -21.32 23.84
C TYR A 522 -4.39 -20.86 23.70
N ALA A 523 -3.86 -21.10 22.52
CA ALA A 523 -2.58 -20.57 22.06
C ALA A 523 -2.64 -20.24 20.57
N VAL A 524 -1.77 -19.31 20.13
CA VAL A 524 -1.56 -18.96 18.72
C VAL A 524 -0.10 -19.24 18.39
N VAL A 525 0.18 -20.20 17.53
CA VAL A 525 1.55 -20.68 17.27
C VAL A 525 1.81 -20.71 15.77
N GLY A 526 2.93 -20.13 15.35
CA GLY A 526 3.44 -20.24 14.00
C GLY A 526 3.81 -21.68 13.61
N ASN A 527 4.18 -21.87 12.38
CA ASN A 527 4.61 -23.16 11.88
C ASN A 527 5.92 -23.00 11.11
N SER A 528 7.05 -23.34 11.75
CA SER A 528 8.37 -23.24 11.12
C SER A 528 8.60 -24.28 10.00
N ALA A 529 7.68 -25.22 9.76
CA ALA A 529 7.74 -26.19 8.68
C ALA A 529 6.95 -25.77 7.43
N LEU A 530 6.48 -24.52 7.35
CA LEU A 530 5.76 -24.03 6.17
C LEU A 530 6.64 -24.02 4.93
N ASN A 531 6.07 -24.47 3.83
CA ASN A 531 6.62 -24.29 2.49
C ASN A 531 6.30 -22.89 1.97
N PRO A 532 7.16 -22.32 1.11
CA PRO A 532 6.84 -21.11 0.37
C PRO A 532 5.61 -21.26 -0.53
N GLU A 533 4.83 -20.21 -0.65
CA GLU A 533 3.73 -20.15 -1.62
C GLU A 533 4.28 -19.96 -3.04
N THR A 534 3.63 -20.60 -4.00
CA THR A 534 3.98 -20.46 -5.42
C THR A 534 2.73 -20.21 -6.26
N SER A 535 2.90 -19.54 -7.38
CA SER A 535 1.85 -19.36 -8.37
C SER A 535 2.32 -19.75 -9.78
N ASN A 536 1.35 -20.07 -10.62
CA ASN A 536 1.51 -20.28 -12.04
C ASN A 536 0.36 -19.57 -12.75
N GLY A 537 0.67 -18.53 -13.53
CA GLY A 537 -0.31 -17.62 -14.09
C GLY A 537 -0.22 -17.44 -15.59
N PHE A 538 -1.39 -17.23 -16.19
CA PHE A 538 -1.53 -16.83 -17.60
C PHE A 538 -2.35 -15.55 -17.68
N GLU A 539 -1.86 -14.60 -18.47
CA GLU A 539 -2.53 -13.33 -18.71
C GLU A 539 -2.48 -13.01 -20.20
N ILE A 540 -3.60 -12.52 -20.73
CA ILE A 540 -3.68 -12.01 -22.10
C ILE A 540 -4.40 -10.68 -22.08
N GLY A 541 -4.03 -9.80 -22.99
CA GLY A 541 -4.72 -8.51 -23.05
C GLY A 541 -4.32 -7.64 -24.21
N ALA A 542 -4.85 -6.42 -24.17
CA ALA A 542 -4.60 -5.39 -25.16
C ALA A 542 -4.50 -4.02 -24.50
N ASN A 543 -3.56 -3.21 -24.98
CA ASN A 543 -3.43 -1.80 -24.65
C ASN A 543 -3.65 -0.98 -25.93
N TYR A 544 -4.49 0.05 -25.84
CA TYR A 544 -4.82 0.94 -26.93
C TYR A 544 -4.61 2.39 -26.52
N ALA A 545 -3.92 3.17 -27.37
CA ALA A 545 -3.78 4.61 -27.16
C ALA A 545 -3.73 5.34 -28.51
N SER A 546 -4.76 6.10 -28.80
CA SER A 546 -4.85 6.93 -30.00
C SER A 546 -5.46 8.26 -29.62
N GLY A 547 -4.69 9.33 -29.72
CA GLY A 547 -5.14 10.70 -29.53
C GLY A 547 -6.13 10.90 -28.37
N ASP A 548 -7.39 10.76 -28.69
CA ASP A 548 -8.52 11.02 -27.80
C ASP A 548 -9.10 9.75 -27.12
N LEU A 549 -8.58 8.55 -27.43
CA LEU A 549 -9.05 7.29 -26.87
C LEU A 549 -7.88 6.48 -26.29
N THR A 550 -7.98 6.14 -25.03
CA THR A 550 -7.06 5.21 -24.36
C THR A 550 -7.83 4.08 -23.69
N GLY A 551 -7.24 2.90 -23.64
CA GLY A 551 -7.88 1.77 -22.98
C GLY A 551 -6.95 0.60 -22.78
N SER A 552 -7.33 -0.28 -21.85
CA SER A 552 -6.68 -1.55 -21.61
C SER A 552 -7.70 -2.62 -21.27
N LEU A 553 -7.40 -3.85 -21.64
CA LEU A 553 -8.16 -5.04 -21.28
C LEU A 553 -7.18 -6.14 -20.89
N THR A 554 -7.40 -6.77 -19.76
CA THR A 554 -6.62 -7.93 -19.28
C THR A 554 -7.55 -9.03 -18.82
N LEU A 555 -7.31 -10.26 -19.28
CA LEU A 555 -7.88 -11.48 -18.79
C LEU A 555 -6.78 -12.26 -18.08
N PHE A 556 -7.05 -12.82 -16.91
CA PHE A 556 -6.05 -13.54 -16.14
C PHE A 556 -6.60 -14.81 -15.51
N HIS A 557 -5.70 -15.79 -15.34
CA HIS A 557 -5.96 -17.04 -14.62
C HIS A 557 -4.69 -17.47 -13.89
N ASN A 558 -4.76 -17.53 -12.55
CA ASN A 558 -3.65 -17.89 -11.67
C ASN A 558 -4.00 -19.08 -10.79
N LYS A 559 -3.07 -20.02 -10.70
CA LYS A 559 -3.12 -21.16 -9.78
C LYS A 559 -2.07 -21.00 -8.70
N TYR A 560 -2.47 -21.20 -7.45
CA TYR A 560 -1.60 -21.06 -6.28
C TYR A 560 -1.45 -22.41 -5.59
N LYS A 561 -0.22 -22.74 -5.19
CA LYS A 561 0.12 -23.92 -4.40
C LYS A 561 0.78 -23.51 -3.09
N ASP A 562 0.64 -24.37 -2.09
CA ASP A 562 1.17 -24.15 -0.75
C ASP A 562 0.67 -22.84 -0.12
N PHE A 563 -0.57 -22.44 -0.43
CA PHE A 563 -1.19 -21.22 0.04
C PHE A 563 -1.31 -21.23 1.57
N ILE A 564 -0.66 -20.30 2.25
CA ILE A 564 -0.59 -20.27 3.71
C ILE A 564 -1.86 -19.68 4.30
N GLU A 565 -2.51 -20.44 5.17
CA GLU A 565 -3.68 -20.01 5.91
C GLU A 565 -3.55 -20.29 7.41
N GLN A 566 -4.16 -19.44 8.21
CA GLN A 566 -4.37 -19.72 9.63
C GLN A 566 -5.59 -20.64 9.80
N TYR A 567 -5.48 -21.65 10.63
CA TYR A 567 -6.59 -22.54 10.97
C TYR A 567 -6.59 -22.87 12.46
N THR A 568 -7.72 -23.36 12.94
CA THR A 568 -7.90 -23.75 14.34
C THR A 568 -7.97 -25.27 14.46
N THR A 569 -7.21 -25.80 15.41
CA THR A 569 -7.24 -27.22 15.78
C THR A 569 -7.32 -27.39 17.29
N SER A 570 -7.56 -28.61 17.78
CA SER A 570 -7.50 -28.92 19.19
C SER A 570 -6.12 -29.46 19.58
N THR A 571 -5.70 -29.24 20.83
CA THR A 571 -4.43 -29.76 21.37
C THR A 571 -4.63 -30.38 22.74
N THR A 572 -3.87 -31.43 23.01
CA THR A 572 -3.79 -32.08 24.33
C THR A 572 -2.67 -31.51 25.21
N LEU A 573 -1.86 -30.59 24.68
CA LEU A 573 -0.74 -29.99 25.42
C LEU A 573 -1.19 -29.16 26.61
N PHE A 574 -2.42 -28.67 26.58
CA PHE A 574 -3.06 -27.94 27.69
C PHE A 574 -4.59 -28.13 27.62
N PRO A 575 -5.30 -27.97 28.76
CA PRO A 575 -6.75 -28.12 28.79
C PRO A 575 -7.45 -26.95 28.14
N GLY A 576 -8.69 -27.16 27.70
CA GLY A 576 -9.57 -26.13 27.21
C GLY A 576 -10.04 -25.18 28.31
N PHE A 577 -10.84 -24.17 27.94
CA PHE A 577 -11.36 -23.15 28.85
C PHE A 577 -12.04 -23.77 30.08
N GLY A 578 -11.70 -23.30 31.27
CA GLY A 578 -12.21 -23.83 32.53
C GLY A 578 -11.73 -25.25 32.87
N GLY A 579 -10.64 -25.73 32.24
CA GLY A 579 -10.07 -27.05 32.51
C GLY A 579 -10.81 -28.21 31.87
N ARG A 580 -11.69 -27.94 30.89
CA ARG A 580 -12.54 -28.95 30.24
C ARG A 580 -12.08 -29.21 28.82
N GLY A 581 -11.93 -30.52 28.49
CA GLY A 581 -11.55 -30.96 27.12
C GLY A 581 -10.13 -30.51 26.73
N ASN A 582 -9.89 -30.52 25.42
CA ASN A 582 -8.63 -30.12 24.81
C ASN A 582 -8.57 -28.61 24.61
N GLY A 583 -7.36 -28.03 24.65
CA GLY A 583 -7.13 -26.64 24.33
C GLY A 583 -7.34 -26.31 22.85
N SER A 584 -7.57 -25.04 22.55
CA SER A 584 -7.66 -24.54 21.18
C SER A 584 -6.30 -24.03 20.70
N LEU A 585 -5.84 -24.53 19.56
CA LEU A 585 -4.58 -24.12 18.94
C LEU A 585 -4.87 -23.45 17.60
N PHE A 586 -4.50 -22.18 17.48
CA PHE A 586 -4.50 -21.43 16.22
C PHE A 586 -3.10 -21.54 15.63
N THR A 587 -2.98 -22.04 14.41
CA THR A 587 -1.68 -22.24 13.76
C THR A 587 -1.80 -22.05 12.25
N TYR A 588 -0.72 -22.27 11.53
CA TYR A 588 -0.66 -22.06 10.08
C TYR A 588 -0.37 -23.39 9.35
N ARG A 589 -0.92 -23.52 8.17
CA ARG A 589 -0.66 -24.64 7.26
C ARG A 589 -0.60 -24.18 5.82
N ASN A 590 0.05 -24.97 4.97
CA ASN A 590 -0.04 -24.85 3.53
C ASN A 590 -1.33 -25.51 3.04
N ARG A 591 -2.08 -24.80 2.19
CA ARG A 591 -3.26 -25.27 1.48
C ARG A 591 -2.93 -25.40 0.00
N ASN A 592 -3.32 -26.49 -0.63
CA ASN A 592 -3.08 -26.70 -2.05
C ASN A 592 -4.30 -26.23 -2.87
N ASN A 593 -4.07 -25.85 -4.14
CA ASN A 593 -5.08 -25.68 -5.17
C ASN A 593 -6.05 -24.49 -4.98
N VAL A 594 -5.54 -23.28 -4.76
CA VAL A 594 -6.31 -22.04 -4.90
C VAL A 594 -6.22 -21.54 -6.34
N GLU A 595 -7.35 -21.20 -6.96
CA GLU A 595 -7.42 -20.62 -8.29
C GLU A 595 -8.13 -19.26 -8.26
N ILE A 596 -7.56 -18.25 -8.97
CA ILE A 596 -8.17 -16.94 -9.13
C ILE A 596 -8.12 -16.55 -10.61
N SER A 597 -9.29 -16.24 -11.17
CA SER A 597 -9.44 -15.80 -12.56
C SER A 597 -10.24 -14.52 -12.61
N GLY A 598 -10.04 -13.72 -13.66
CA GLY A 598 -10.81 -12.50 -13.79
C GLY A 598 -10.57 -11.70 -15.05
N VAL A 599 -11.20 -10.53 -15.06
CA VAL A 599 -11.07 -9.52 -16.11
C VAL A 599 -10.95 -8.13 -15.51
N GLU A 600 -10.04 -7.35 -16.06
CA GLU A 600 -9.88 -5.93 -15.75
C GLU A 600 -9.91 -5.15 -17.05
N ALA A 601 -10.63 -4.03 -17.08
CA ALA A 601 -10.67 -3.15 -18.24
C ALA A 601 -10.73 -1.69 -17.82
N LYS A 602 -10.12 -0.83 -18.65
CA LYS A 602 -10.17 0.63 -18.51
C LYS A 602 -10.35 1.23 -19.89
N VAL A 603 -11.12 2.29 -19.97
CA VAL A 603 -11.25 3.11 -21.18
C VAL A 603 -11.45 4.56 -20.77
N ARG A 604 -10.79 5.47 -21.48
CA ARG A 604 -11.02 6.92 -21.39
C ARG A 604 -11.15 7.47 -22.80
N LYS A 605 -12.18 8.26 -23.03
CA LYS A 605 -12.45 8.94 -24.28
C LYS A 605 -12.57 10.45 -24.01
N GLU A 606 -11.74 11.23 -24.68
CA GLU A 606 -11.94 12.67 -24.81
C GLU A 606 -12.96 12.92 -25.94
N LEU A 607 -13.96 13.71 -25.62
CA LEU A 607 -15.04 14.08 -26.54
C LEU A 607 -14.86 15.51 -27.04
N ALA A 608 -15.62 15.88 -28.07
CA ALA A 608 -15.58 17.25 -28.57
C ALA A 608 -15.99 18.27 -27.48
N ASN A 609 -15.48 19.50 -27.61
CA ASN A 609 -15.83 20.64 -26.78
C ASN A 609 -15.52 20.49 -25.29
N GLY A 610 -14.47 19.76 -24.92
CA GLY A 610 -14.01 19.63 -23.55
C GLY A 610 -14.74 18.57 -22.69
N PHE A 611 -15.69 17.83 -23.26
CA PHE A 611 -16.28 16.70 -22.57
C PHE A 611 -15.35 15.49 -22.58
N PHE A 612 -15.39 14.68 -21.53
CA PHE A 612 -14.72 13.38 -21.47
C PHE A 612 -15.57 12.35 -20.74
N ALA A 613 -15.31 11.10 -21.03
CA ALA A 613 -15.89 9.98 -20.30
C ALA A 613 -14.83 8.90 -20.04
N HIS A 614 -14.95 8.25 -18.90
CA HIS A 614 -14.12 7.09 -18.59
C HIS A 614 -14.94 5.98 -17.93
N ALA A 615 -14.47 4.76 -18.13
CA ALA A 615 -15.00 3.58 -17.46
C ALA A 615 -13.86 2.67 -17.08
N SER A 616 -13.92 2.11 -15.91
CA SER A 616 -13.02 1.06 -15.47
C SER A 616 -13.79 -0.01 -14.72
N LEU A 617 -13.36 -1.26 -14.85
CA LEU A 617 -13.96 -2.39 -14.16
C LEU A 617 -12.91 -3.40 -13.73
N ALA A 618 -13.20 -4.10 -12.64
CA ALA A 618 -12.46 -5.24 -12.15
C ALA A 618 -13.46 -6.32 -11.70
N TYR A 619 -13.25 -7.53 -12.17
CA TYR A 619 -13.96 -8.72 -11.75
C TYR A 619 -12.97 -9.84 -11.50
N ALA A 620 -13.06 -10.46 -10.33
CA ALA A 620 -12.28 -11.63 -10.01
C ALA A 620 -13.18 -12.72 -9.41
N TYR A 621 -12.79 -13.96 -9.63
CA TYR A 621 -13.41 -15.15 -9.10
C TYR A 621 -12.32 -16.03 -8.50
N GLY A 622 -12.34 -16.22 -7.18
CA GLY A 622 -11.35 -16.99 -6.44
C GLY A 622 -11.98 -18.16 -5.71
N LYS A 623 -11.36 -19.33 -5.82
CA LYS A 623 -11.84 -20.55 -5.23
C LYS A 623 -10.71 -21.45 -4.76
N ASP A 624 -10.92 -22.09 -3.63
CA ASP A 624 -10.21 -23.31 -3.24
C ASP A 624 -10.87 -24.49 -3.97
N THR A 625 -10.10 -25.17 -4.80
CA THR A 625 -10.65 -26.25 -5.64
C THR A 625 -10.77 -27.59 -4.90
N ASP A 626 -10.10 -27.73 -3.74
CA ASP A 626 -10.20 -28.94 -2.91
C ASP A 626 -11.47 -28.92 -2.05
N THR A 627 -11.78 -27.79 -1.42
CA THR A 627 -12.94 -27.61 -0.56
C THR A 627 -14.17 -27.07 -1.29
N ASN A 628 -13.96 -26.51 -2.49
CA ASN A 628 -14.98 -25.84 -3.28
C ASN A 628 -15.48 -24.51 -2.65
N GLU A 629 -14.74 -23.94 -1.70
CA GLU A 629 -15.05 -22.69 -1.01
C GLU A 629 -14.53 -21.48 -1.75
N PHE A 630 -15.26 -20.37 -1.70
CA PHE A 630 -14.80 -19.10 -2.27
C PHE A 630 -13.71 -18.46 -1.40
N ILE A 631 -12.76 -17.81 -2.04
CA ILE A 631 -11.78 -16.97 -1.37
C ILE A 631 -12.44 -15.62 -1.06
N ARG A 632 -12.82 -15.41 0.19
CA ARG A 632 -13.59 -14.22 0.64
C ARG A 632 -12.84 -12.89 0.54
N THR A 633 -11.53 -12.92 0.37
CA THR A 633 -10.74 -11.71 0.07
C THR A 633 -10.83 -11.26 -1.37
N VAL A 634 -11.35 -12.11 -2.27
CA VAL A 634 -11.60 -11.75 -3.67
C VAL A 634 -12.79 -10.81 -3.73
N ALA A 635 -12.54 -9.53 -4.00
CA ALA A 635 -13.55 -8.50 -4.04
C ALA A 635 -14.68 -8.83 -5.02
N PRO A 636 -15.91 -8.38 -4.73
CA PRO A 636 -17.00 -8.39 -5.71
C PRO A 636 -16.62 -7.63 -6.98
N PHE A 637 -17.41 -7.83 -8.06
CA PHE A 637 -17.32 -6.96 -9.23
C PHE A 637 -17.37 -5.47 -8.82
N LYS A 638 -16.40 -4.68 -9.28
CA LYS A 638 -16.34 -3.24 -9.05
C LYS A 638 -16.19 -2.51 -10.39
N SER A 639 -16.89 -1.40 -10.56
CA SER A 639 -16.70 -0.50 -11.69
C SER A 639 -16.76 0.95 -11.26
N VAL A 640 -15.99 1.78 -11.96
CA VAL A 640 -15.98 3.24 -11.81
C VAL A 640 -16.32 3.82 -13.18
N LEU A 641 -17.39 4.60 -13.24
CA LEU A 641 -17.88 5.26 -14.45
C LEU A 641 -17.87 6.76 -14.21
N GLY A 642 -17.21 7.53 -15.08
CA GLY A 642 -17.15 8.98 -14.96
C GLY A 642 -17.48 9.68 -16.26
N VAL A 643 -18.12 10.83 -16.13
CA VAL A 643 -18.32 11.82 -17.18
C VAL A 643 -17.91 13.18 -16.67
N GLY A 644 -17.21 13.94 -17.45
CA GLY A 644 -16.71 15.22 -17.02
C GLY A 644 -16.65 16.24 -18.16
N TYR A 645 -16.36 17.46 -17.75
CA TYR A 645 -16.14 18.59 -18.61
C TYR A 645 -14.90 19.34 -18.11
N ALA A 646 -13.94 19.57 -18.97
CA ALA A 646 -12.71 20.28 -18.67
C ALA A 646 -12.43 21.36 -19.70
N GLN A 647 -12.10 22.55 -19.21
CA GLN A 647 -11.57 23.69 -19.95
C GLN A 647 -10.19 24.04 -19.39
N ASP A 648 -9.51 24.98 -19.99
CA ASP A 648 -8.15 25.37 -19.59
C ASP A 648 -8.05 25.79 -18.11
N VAL A 649 -9.08 26.48 -17.61
CA VAL A 649 -9.08 27.10 -16.28
C VAL A 649 -10.04 26.47 -15.27
N TRP A 650 -10.92 25.57 -15.67
CA TRP A 650 -11.81 24.87 -14.76
C TRP A 650 -12.35 23.57 -15.34
N GLY A 651 -12.80 22.69 -14.48
CA GLY A 651 -13.46 21.46 -14.88
C GLY A 651 -14.29 20.87 -13.78
N THR A 652 -15.13 19.94 -14.16
CA THR A 652 -15.98 19.16 -13.23
C THR A 652 -16.13 17.73 -13.71
N GLU A 653 -16.30 16.82 -12.78
CA GLU A 653 -16.48 15.39 -13.06
C GLU A 653 -17.56 14.80 -12.16
N PHE A 654 -18.46 14.04 -12.72
CA PHE A 654 -19.43 13.21 -12.02
C PHE A 654 -19.06 11.75 -12.18
N THR A 655 -18.81 11.08 -11.05
CA THR A 655 -18.31 9.69 -11.01
C THR A 655 -19.28 8.81 -10.24
N GLY A 656 -19.63 7.64 -10.81
CA GLY A 656 -20.36 6.57 -10.15
C GLY A 656 -19.44 5.39 -9.85
N ILE A 657 -19.41 4.92 -8.59
CA ILE A 657 -18.71 3.72 -8.15
C ILE A 657 -19.74 2.66 -7.83
N PHE A 658 -19.65 1.52 -8.50
CA PHE A 658 -20.60 0.41 -8.37
C PHE A 658 -19.87 -0.85 -7.93
N SER A 659 -20.43 -1.56 -6.96
CA SER A 659 -19.96 -2.88 -6.52
C SER A 659 -21.12 -3.84 -6.41
N SER A 660 -20.94 -5.07 -6.89
CA SER A 660 -21.89 -6.14 -6.61
C SER A 660 -21.81 -6.56 -5.13
N GLY A 661 -22.83 -7.27 -4.65
CA GLY A 661 -22.76 -7.89 -3.33
C GLY A 661 -21.71 -8.99 -3.25
N MET A 662 -21.30 -9.32 -2.03
CA MET A 662 -20.48 -10.50 -1.77
C MET A 662 -21.19 -11.76 -2.29
N ARG A 663 -20.42 -12.76 -2.70
CA ARG A 663 -20.96 -14.05 -3.08
C ARG A 663 -21.44 -14.78 -1.84
N ASP A 664 -22.63 -15.36 -1.91
CA ASP A 664 -23.13 -16.30 -0.91
C ASP A 664 -22.33 -17.60 -1.02
N ASP A 665 -21.40 -17.79 -0.10
CA ASP A 665 -20.55 -18.98 0.01
C ASP A 665 -21.11 -20.02 0.99
N LYS A 666 -22.27 -19.75 1.57
CA LYS A 666 -22.94 -20.60 2.58
C LYS A 666 -22.12 -20.82 3.85
N VAL A 667 -21.09 -20.00 4.10
CA VAL A 667 -20.35 -20.02 5.36
C VAL A 667 -21.27 -19.49 6.46
N ALA A 668 -21.59 -20.32 7.42
CA ALA A 668 -22.50 -19.95 8.50
C ALA A 668 -21.96 -18.79 9.33
N ASN A 669 -22.87 -17.87 9.70
CA ASN A 669 -22.57 -16.72 10.56
C ASN A 669 -21.59 -15.68 9.97
N THR A 670 -21.53 -15.54 8.66
CA THR A 670 -20.81 -14.46 8.00
C THR A 670 -21.80 -13.45 7.39
N PHE A 671 -21.37 -12.19 7.33
CA PHE A 671 -22.17 -11.13 6.72
C PHE A 671 -21.82 -10.99 5.23
N ASP A 672 -22.79 -11.23 4.39
CA ASP A 672 -22.69 -11.00 2.95
C ASP A 672 -23.12 -9.56 2.65
N ALA A 673 -22.12 -8.68 2.45
CA ALA A 673 -22.38 -7.29 2.15
C ALA A 673 -23.20 -7.13 0.87
N PRO A 674 -24.30 -6.35 0.89
CA PRO A 674 -25.09 -6.08 -0.30
C PRO A 674 -24.30 -5.19 -1.28
N GLY A 675 -24.63 -5.28 -2.56
CA GLY A 675 -24.09 -4.39 -3.58
C GLY A 675 -24.49 -2.92 -3.37
N TYR A 676 -23.68 -2.03 -3.89
CA TYR A 676 -23.90 -0.59 -3.77
C TYR A 676 -23.59 0.15 -5.06
N GLY A 677 -24.15 1.38 -5.15
CA GLY A 677 -23.74 2.42 -6.07
C GLY A 677 -23.63 3.72 -5.31
N VAL A 678 -22.47 4.38 -5.37
CA VAL A 678 -22.23 5.70 -4.77
C VAL A 678 -21.73 6.64 -5.84
N PHE A 679 -22.04 7.92 -5.68
CA PHE A 679 -21.77 8.94 -6.68
C PHE A 679 -20.98 10.08 -6.05
N ASN A 680 -20.00 10.59 -6.81
CA ASN A 680 -19.16 11.70 -6.41
C ASN A 680 -19.30 12.83 -7.45
N LEU A 681 -19.19 14.06 -6.99
CA LEU A 681 -19.08 15.25 -7.83
C LEU A 681 -17.83 16.01 -7.41
N THR A 682 -16.90 16.17 -8.35
CA THR A 682 -15.66 16.92 -8.12
C THR A 682 -15.53 18.06 -9.12
N GLY A 683 -14.79 19.09 -8.76
CA GLY A 683 -14.48 20.19 -9.64
C GLY A 683 -13.18 20.86 -9.26
N TRP A 684 -12.58 21.55 -10.22
CA TRP A 684 -11.35 22.28 -10.04
C TRP A 684 -11.38 23.61 -10.78
N TRP A 685 -10.56 24.55 -10.30
CA TRP A 685 -10.38 25.87 -10.87
C TRP A 685 -8.92 26.31 -10.76
N GLU A 686 -8.38 26.78 -11.88
CA GLU A 686 -7.02 27.33 -12.01
C GLU A 686 -7.14 28.79 -12.47
N PRO A 687 -7.15 29.77 -11.55
CA PRO A 687 -7.34 31.17 -11.89
C PRO A 687 -6.17 31.69 -12.72
N GLU A 688 -6.45 32.32 -13.86
CA GLU A 688 -5.44 32.87 -14.78
C GLU A 688 -4.54 33.93 -14.12
N GLN A 689 -5.08 34.64 -13.12
CA GLN A 689 -4.37 35.70 -12.39
C GLN A 689 -3.27 35.14 -11.48
N THR A 690 -3.37 33.87 -11.09
CA THR A 690 -2.43 33.23 -10.16
C THR A 690 -1.90 31.94 -10.80
N LYS A 691 -0.87 32.10 -11.62
CA LYS A 691 -0.28 30.95 -12.32
C LYS A 691 0.18 29.88 -11.34
N GLY A 692 -0.14 28.63 -11.65
CA GLY A 692 0.23 27.47 -10.84
C GLY A 692 -0.69 27.20 -9.63
N LEU A 693 -1.68 28.08 -9.34
CA LEU A 693 -2.69 27.80 -8.31
C LEU A 693 -3.78 26.92 -8.90
N ARG A 694 -4.08 25.81 -8.21
CA ARG A 694 -5.24 24.96 -8.44
C ARG A 694 -6.07 24.85 -7.17
N ILE A 695 -7.33 25.16 -7.26
CA ILE A 695 -8.34 24.97 -6.20
C ILE A 695 -9.19 23.79 -6.63
N GLN A 696 -9.34 22.79 -5.78
CA GLN A 696 -10.14 21.62 -6.07
C GLN A 696 -11.11 21.36 -4.93
N ALA A 697 -12.34 20.98 -5.26
CA ALA A 697 -13.35 20.63 -4.29
C ALA A 697 -14.15 19.41 -4.76
N GLY A 698 -14.57 18.58 -3.81
CA GLY A 698 -15.34 17.38 -4.09
C GLY A 698 -16.40 17.11 -3.03
N VAL A 699 -17.52 16.53 -3.48
CA VAL A 699 -18.55 15.92 -2.65
C VAL A 699 -18.55 14.42 -2.97
N TYR A 700 -18.27 13.62 -1.98
CA TYR A 700 -18.19 12.18 -2.10
C TYR A 700 -19.41 11.52 -1.45
N ASN A 701 -19.85 10.39 -1.98
CA ASN A 701 -21.12 9.75 -1.59
C ASN A 701 -22.27 10.80 -1.58
N LEU A 702 -22.45 11.48 -2.71
CA LEU A 702 -23.36 12.64 -2.89
C LEU A 702 -24.78 12.40 -2.33
N PHE A 703 -25.30 11.18 -2.45
CA PHE A 703 -26.65 10.81 -2.01
C PHE A 703 -26.69 10.23 -0.59
N ASP A 704 -25.56 10.31 0.16
CA ASP A 704 -25.46 9.87 1.56
C ASP A 704 -25.85 8.40 1.79
N ARG A 705 -25.51 7.53 0.83
CA ARG A 705 -25.86 6.12 0.87
C ARG A 705 -25.09 5.40 1.99
N LYS A 706 -25.79 4.54 2.73
CA LYS A 706 -25.21 3.58 3.66
C LYS A 706 -24.78 2.33 2.89
N TYR A 707 -23.50 1.94 3.00
CA TYR A 707 -22.94 0.78 2.32
C TYR A 707 -21.73 0.21 3.06
N TRP A 708 -21.24 -0.93 2.62
CA TRP A 708 -20.10 -1.64 3.21
C TRP A 708 -19.09 -2.02 2.12
N ASN A 709 -17.80 -1.93 2.45
CA ASN A 709 -16.77 -2.60 1.66
C ASN A 709 -16.83 -4.11 1.94
N GLY A 710 -17.15 -4.91 0.92
CA GLY A 710 -17.35 -6.34 1.06
C GLY A 710 -16.13 -7.07 1.63
N VAL A 711 -14.92 -6.74 1.16
CA VAL A 711 -13.67 -7.33 1.66
C VAL A 711 -13.44 -6.97 3.14
N GLY A 712 -13.79 -5.76 3.54
CA GLY A 712 -13.65 -5.28 4.93
C GLY A 712 -14.58 -5.96 5.93
N VAL A 713 -15.71 -6.50 5.47
CA VAL A 713 -16.71 -7.13 6.34
C VAL A 713 -16.81 -8.65 6.16
N ARG A 714 -15.92 -9.26 5.37
CA ARG A 714 -15.96 -10.67 4.97
C ARG A 714 -16.08 -11.68 6.13
N ASP A 715 -15.56 -11.32 7.30
CA ASP A 715 -15.55 -12.19 8.49
C ASP A 715 -16.43 -11.66 9.61
N VAL A 716 -17.29 -10.67 9.37
CA VAL A 716 -18.22 -10.13 10.37
C VAL A 716 -19.33 -11.14 10.62
N ASN A 717 -19.50 -11.53 11.89
CA ASN A 717 -20.64 -12.35 12.29
C ASN A 717 -21.83 -11.45 12.66
N PRO A 718 -22.91 -11.43 11.86
CA PRO A 718 -24.06 -10.57 12.11
C PRO A 718 -24.89 -10.98 13.33
N ASN A 719 -24.73 -12.22 13.79
CA ASN A 719 -25.50 -12.84 14.86
C ASN A 719 -24.80 -12.80 16.23
N SER A 720 -23.57 -12.26 16.28
CA SER A 720 -22.75 -12.21 17.50
C SER A 720 -22.18 -10.81 17.70
N VAL A 721 -22.06 -10.38 18.95
CA VAL A 721 -21.40 -9.13 19.32
C VAL A 721 -20.39 -9.44 20.43
N SER A 722 -19.13 -9.05 20.19
CA SER A 722 -18.04 -9.30 21.12
C SER A 722 -17.03 -8.13 21.06
N THR A 723 -15.95 -8.23 21.80
CA THR A 723 -14.84 -7.25 21.77
C THR A 723 -14.14 -7.15 20.41
N VAL A 724 -14.26 -8.20 19.58
CA VAL A 724 -13.64 -8.30 18.24
C VAL A 724 -14.65 -8.36 17.11
N ASN A 725 -15.92 -8.31 17.42
CA ASN A 725 -17.01 -8.35 16.44
C ASN A 725 -18.15 -7.42 16.92
N GLN A 726 -18.13 -6.19 16.45
CA GLN A 726 -19.16 -5.18 16.68
C GLN A 726 -20.37 -5.44 15.80
N PRO A 727 -21.50 -4.78 16.04
CA PRO A 727 -22.66 -4.82 15.15
C PRO A 727 -22.29 -4.43 13.71
N VAL A 728 -22.93 -4.99 12.71
CA VAL A 728 -22.64 -4.79 11.27
C VAL A 728 -22.54 -3.30 10.89
N ASP A 729 -23.36 -2.45 11.50
CA ASP A 729 -23.38 -1.01 11.23
C ASP A 729 -22.11 -0.27 11.65
N PHE A 730 -21.32 -0.85 12.55
CA PHE A 730 -20.00 -0.32 12.92
C PHE A 730 -19.03 -0.31 11.73
N TYR A 731 -19.19 -1.22 10.80
CA TYR A 731 -18.29 -1.44 9.66
C TYR A 731 -18.77 -0.76 8.38
N THR A 732 -19.77 0.11 8.45
CA THR A 732 -20.22 0.89 7.30
C THR A 732 -19.14 1.86 6.85
N GLU A 733 -19.11 2.13 5.55
CA GLU A 733 -18.30 3.19 4.95
C GLU A 733 -18.87 4.58 5.30
N PRO A 734 -18.08 5.66 5.11
CA PRO A 734 -18.51 7.02 5.35
C PRO A 734 -19.79 7.40 4.59
N GLY A 735 -20.57 8.28 5.18
CA GLY A 735 -21.68 8.94 4.50
C GLY A 735 -21.18 9.99 3.50
N ARG A 736 -21.99 11.03 3.26
CA ARG A 736 -21.56 12.14 2.40
C ARG A 736 -20.44 12.94 3.06
N THR A 737 -19.33 13.11 2.31
CA THR A 737 -18.14 13.85 2.75
C THR A 737 -17.76 14.95 1.76
N PHE A 738 -16.99 15.92 2.24
CA PHE A 738 -16.52 17.08 1.47
C PHE A 738 -15.00 17.15 1.60
N LYS A 739 -14.31 17.34 0.47
CA LYS A 739 -12.87 17.55 0.44
C LYS A 739 -12.55 18.80 -0.36
N ILE A 740 -11.64 19.61 0.13
CA ILE A 740 -11.13 20.79 -0.57
C ILE A 740 -9.61 20.81 -0.48
N SER A 741 -8.94 21.10 -1.60
CA SER A 741 -7.50 21.25 -1.65
C SER A 741 -7.08 22.49 -2.43
N LEU A 742 -5.98 23.08 -2.01
CA LEU A 742 -5.29 24.19 -2.66
C LEU A 742 -3.88 23.72 -2.99
N THR A 743 -3.52 23.74 -4.26
CA THR A 743 -2.17 23.37 -4.73
C THR A 743 -1.57 24.56 -5.46
N GLN A 744 -0.35 24.97 -5.08
CA GLN A 744 0.43 26.00 -5.74
C GLN A 744 1.74 25.41 -6.26
N LYS A 745 1.96 25.47 -7.57
CA LYS A 745 3.27 25.24 -8.22
C LYS A 745 3.97 26.59 -8.40
N PHE A 746 5.28 26.64 -8.23
CA PHE A 746 6.10 27.87 -8.36
C PHE A 746 7.51 27.61 -8.89
#